data_80e4a516e68e7f56e4e2c1d2ff330bd7
#
_entry.id   80e4a516e68e7f56e4e2c1d2ff330bd7
#
_cell.length_a   1.000
_cell.length_b   1.000
_cell.length_c   1.000
_cell.angle_alpha   90.00
_cell.angle_beta   90.00
_cell.angle_gamma   90.00
#
_symmetry.space_group_name_H-M   'P 1'
#
loop_
_entity.id
_entity.type
_entity.pdbx_description
1 polymer ?
#
loop_
_entity_poly.entity_id
_entity_poly.type
_entity_poly.pdbx_seq_one_letter_code
_entity_poly.pdbx_strand_id
1 'polypeptide(L)'
;MVLLLTLAMVVAGSALGSGPAAAGEQDTGTACALHATSFDAVANAPAMTIRMGCAGGAGSLRTLAQSDSDLVVAFDYNVPERRNETRALAQQAVAAVQADQSSGHTLAQALYDHARDNAVGLYPTTDAGDYDGRITTVGDSIVLVLPAREIGTSATWWQKFIAGGVGAAAGVAAGGICLVVFAPGAAAAAPVCGAVAGGIGGFVTEIMNASFDHADFKDGDTWGGLLAAAFWGAVTGAFGGALVKWAGESAGTFVSGLQGTLRGLAARLGNFGSPLTYLGDHLAEMVPRLVARLGELQRGVGNSVPLRVMVVGDSMTQGYEGDWTWRYRLWKWFHDEHVAVDFVGPYKGTKAQAQPQPPARPPLQGETPGASPDVPDTSGGYAAGVDPAFDRDHFGVWGRQAMQDKKLIRGMVAQYHPDLILVGLGFNDMGWFVSGPQGTLDSMKTFVDEARAARPDVKFAVADVPQRSHIGGRDDLPVSTTDYDLMLRQAVQRWSTPVSPVEVVNWSGNYSCAPGACPAGYDGLHPNALGEFQIAHAFETTLHDRYGIGQTVPDVPRSVPERPLDVARNVRAVSSDLGVTVTWDRVHGARGYTVRSRLVGATAWNETPVQANRYDTTWTQDGWEWEYSVRVDNAGDGVSAWSPVIRATAHPHTAAPPTHVLTHATLDGVDLSWEPATGPYSDSVDRYEIITWDRDTPGAFIQSTAVRGTSAHITGLTPGHHYLVAMDTWNAVGGGLPTGARPVTIGAGTPPVPTDLRIKSLDAVSVQLNWSGSPQAAGYRVWYRNRTENGPWSSDEYISDTPDRGVTFLFPGNWNFEFAVTAVNGQAESARSGAVSVPAPPSTGTGGGTPPGTGASAAARTAVRAVSGAGQDAGQGLALLRAAPTAATGTVPAARPGK
;
A
#
# COMPACT_ATOMS: atom_id res chain seq x y z
N MET A 1 37.05 17.85 14.34
CA MET A 1 36.59 19.03 13.60
C MET A 1 35.13 18.91 13.17
N VAL A 2 34.69 17.80 12.58
CA VAL A 2 33.29 17.55 12.27
C VAL A 2 32.41 17.57 13.53
N LEU A 3 32.86 16.93 14.61
CA LEU A 3 32.18 16.97 15.93
C LEU A 3 32.16 18.39 16.54
N LEU A 4 33.19 19.18 16.31
CA LEU A 4 33.27 20.58 16.76
C LEU A 4 32.30 21.48 15.99
N LEU A 5 32.08 21.23 14.70
CA LEU A 5 31.09 21.93 13.89
C LEU A 5 29.66 21.54 14.30
N THR A 6 29.40 20.27 14.53
CA THR A 6 28.10 19.76 15.02
C THR A 6 27.82 20.32 16.43
N LEU A 7 28.83 20.35 17.28
CA LEU A 7 28.75 20.90 18.62
C LEU A 7 28.58 22.43 18.68
N ALA A 8 29.25 23.15 17.77
CA ALA A 8 29.08 24.60 17.62
C ALA A 8 27.66 24.96 17.09
N MET A 9 27.06 24.09 16.29
CA MET A 9 25.68 24.25 15.82
C MET A 9 24.66 24.07 16.96
N VAL A 10 24.89 23.14 17.87
CA VAL A 10 24.04 22.91 19.05
C VAL A 10 24.07 24.10 20.02
N VAL A 11 25.24 24.71 20.19
CA VAL A 11 25.41 25.90 21.04
C VAL A 11 24.79 27.15 20.44
N ALA A 12 24.77 27.26 19.10
CA ALA A 12 24.09 28.36 18.41
C ALA A 12 22.57 28.22 18.45
N GLY A 13 22.03 26.97 18.48
CA GLY A 13 20.59 26.71 18.60
C GLY A 13 19.97 27.13 19.93
N SER A 14 20.79 27.26 21.01
CA SER A 14 20.31 27.74 22.33
C SER A 14 20.03 29.25 22.41
N ALA A 15 20.25 29.98 21.34
CA ALA A 15 19.95 31.41 21.24
C ALA A 15 18.57 31.73 20.62
N LEU A 16 17.75 30.72 20.36
CA LEU A 16 16.38 30.90 19.88
C LEU A 16 15.51 31.45 21.03
N GLY A 17 15.23 32.75 20.93
CA GLY A 17 14.37 33.45 21.86
C GLY A 17 12.93 32.95 21.81
N SER A 18 12.27 33.11 22.94
CA SER A 18 10.88 32.77 23.21
C SER A 18 9.93 33.03 22.03
N GLY A 19 9.32 31.99 21.47
CA GLY A 19 8.23 32.11 20.50
C GLY A 19 6.95 32.66 21.12
N PRO A 20 6.03 33.19 20.33
CA PRO A 20 4.79 33.78 20.80
C PRO A 20 3.79 32.72 21.28
N ALA A 21 3.04 33.10 22.28
CA ALA A 21 2.02 32.33 22.96
C ALA A 21 0.88 31.87 22.05
N ALA A 22 0.32 30.74 22.44
CA ALA A 22 -0.85 30.10 21.82
C ALA A 22 -2.01 31.06 21.55
N ALA A 23 -2.53 31.04 20.35
CA ALA A 23 -3.83 31.59 19.99
C ALA A 23 -4.79 30.45 19.65
N GLY A 24 -5.98 30.51 20.24
CA GLY A 24 -7.02 29.49 20.15
C GLY A 24 -7.61 29.31 18.77
N GLU A 25 -8.22 28.19 18.66
CA GLU A 25 -9.05 27.68 17.55
C GLU A 25 -9.98 28.70 16.92
N GLN A 26 -9.85 28.99 15.61
CA GLN A 26 -10.94 29.15 14.69
C GLN A 26 -10.46 29.38 13.25
N ASP A 27 -10.92 28.49 12.37
CA ASP A 27 -11.47 28.72 11.03
C ASP A 27 -10.54 28.95 9.81
N THR A 28 -10.64 28.03 8.83
CA THR A 28 -10.47 28.16 7.37
C THR A 28 -9.54 29.29 6.85
N GLY A 29 -8.25 29.11 7.06
CA GLY A 29 -7.20 29.87 6.37
C GLY A 29 -6.24 28.98 5.64
N THR A 30 -5.66 29.44 4.52
CA THR A 30 -4.60 28.73 3.81
C THR A 30 -3.46 28.37 4.76
N ALA A 31 -2.82 27.19 4.57
CA ALA A 31 -1.81 26.63 5.48
C ALA A 31 -0.70 27.63 5.90
N CYS A 32 -0.35 28.57 5.03
CA CYS A 32 0.59 29.64 5.36
C CYS A 32 0.04 30.66 6.37
N ALA A 33 -1.25 30.91 6.40
CA ALA A 33 -1.89 31.86 7.32
C ALA A 33 -2.01 31.30 8.75
N LEU A 34 -1.93 30.00 8.93
CA LEU A 34 -2.10 29.33 10.22
C LEU A 34 -0.84 29.39 11.10
N HIS A 35 0.38 29.54 10.53
CA HIS A 35 1.61 29.31 11.28
C HIS A 35 2.74 30.34 11.11
N ALA A 36 2.74 31.25 10.15
CA ALA A 36 3.80 32.25 9.98
C ALA A 36 3.33 33.50 9.25
N THR A 37 2.96 34.51 9.99
CA THR A 37 2.69 35.84 9.44
C THR A 37 3.95 36.66 9.14
N SER A 38 5.10 36.27 9.68
CA SER A 38 6.42 36.89 9.51
C SER A 38 7.41 35.91 8.90
N PHE A 39 8.33 36.43 8.08
CA PHE A 39 9.43 35.67 7.48
C PHE A 39 10.65 35.75 8.39
N ASP A 40 10.73 34.84 9.37
CA ASP A 40 11.73 34.85 10.44
C ASP A 40 12.70 33.68 10.35
N ALA A 41 13.81 33.78 11.07
CA ALA A 41 14.77 32.70 11.21
C ALA A 41 14.18 31.59 12.09
N VAL A 42 14.07 30.38 11.53
CA VAL A 42 13.60 29.19 12.22
C VAL A 42 14.75 28.28 12.69
N ALA A 43 15.95 28.44 12.12
CA ALA A 43 17.15 27.76 12.59
C ALA A 43 18.41 28.55 12.22
N ASN A 44 19.41 28.55 13.09
CA ASN A 44 20.72 29.14 12.90
C ASN A 44 21.81 28.11 13.12
N ALA A 45 22.69 27.96 12.12
CA ALA A 45 23.92 27.18 12.21
C ALA A 45 25.12 28.07 11.88
N PRO A 46 26.37 27.73 12.28
CA PRO A 46 27.55 28.58 12.08
C PRO A 46 27.78 29.03 10.63
N ALA A 47 27.34 28.25 9.64
CA ALA A 47 27.55 28.56 8.21
C ALA A 47 26.21 28.78 7.46
N MET A 48 25.07 28.67 8.12
CA MET A 48 23.76 28.73 7.45
C MET A 48 22.66 29.20 8.40
N THR A 49 21.80 30.09 7.93
CA THR A 49 20.56 30.47 8.60
C THR A 49 19.37 30.04 7.73
N ILE A 50 18.37 29.41 8.33
CA ILE A 50 17.12 29.05 7.65
C ILE A 50 16.04 30.03 8.06
N ARG A 51 15.44 30.71 7.06
CA ARG A 51 14.28 31.58 7.25
C ARG A 51 13.07 31.00 6.52
N MET A 52 11.92 31.04 7.13
CA MET A 52 10.69 30.50 6.58
C MET A 52 9.49 31.40 6.92
N GLY A 53 8.53 31.49 6.00
CA GLY A 53 7.29 32.22 6.21
C GLY A 53 6.48 32.37 4.93
N CYS A 54 5.32 33.04 5.04
CA CYS A 54 4.50 33.38 3.89
C CYS A 54 5.22 34.35 2.96
N ALA A 55 5.01 34.18 1.66
CA ALA A 55 5.59 35.04 0.64
C ALA A 55 5.27 36.51 0.84
N GLY A 56 4.06 36.84 1.36
CA GLY A 56 3.67 38.19 1.69
C GLY A 56 4.58 38.93 2.69
N GLY A 57 5.24 38.16 3.60
CA GLY A 57 6.23 38.64 4.57
C GLY A 57 7.69 38.54 4.13
N ALA A 58 7.98 37.91 3.00
CA ALA A 58 9.33 37.51 2.58
C ALA A 58 10.17 38.63 1.90
N GLY A 59 9.71 39.87 1.92
CA GLY A 59 10.46 41.01 1.38
C GLY A 59 10.77 40.87 -0.12
N SER A 60 12.06 40.96 -0.47
CA SER A 60 12.51 40.84 -1.88
C SER A 60 12.28 39.47 -2.48
N LEU A 61 12.14 38.42 -1.66
CA LEU A 61 11.89 37.05 -2.13
C LEU A 61 10.41 36.83 -2.53
N ARG A 62 9.51 37.76 -2.17
CA ARG A 62 8.10 37.75 -2.59
C ARG A 62 7.93 37.62 -4.10
N THR A 63 8.81 38.23 -4.89
CA THR A 63 8.75 38.18 -6.35
C THR A 63 8.96 36.80 -6.96
N LEU A 64 9.43 35.82 -6.20
CA LEU A 64 9.59 34.43 -6.61
C LEU A 64 8.30 33.64 -6.45
N ALA A 65 7.36 34.11 -5.64
CA ALA A 65 6.09 33.44 -5.36
C ALA A 65 4.98 33.91 -6.31
N GLN A 66 3.98 33.08 -6.52
CA GLN A 66 2.78 33.39 -7.32
C GLN A 66 1.69 34.06 -6.47
N SER A 67 1.67 33.80 -5.18
CA SER A 67 0.68 34.25 -4.21
C SER A 67 1.37 34.67 -2.92
N ASP A 68 0.76 35.58 -2.17
CA ASP A 68 1.22 35.98 -0.83
C ASP A 68 1.07 34.84 0.19
N SER A 69 0.23 33.86 -0.12
CA SER A 69 0.00 32.66 0.68
C SER A 69 0.96 31.50 0.35
N ASP A 70 1.83 31.63 -0.66
CA ASP A 70 2.86 30.63 -0.95
C ASP A 70 3.87 30.60 0.20
N LEU A 71 4.39 29.43 0.51
CA LEU A 71 5.44 29.26 1.51
C LEU A 71 6.80 29.52 0.89
N VAL A 72 7.61 30.35 1.53
CA VAL A 72 9.00 30.62 1.13
C VAL A 72 9.92 30.10 2.22
N VAL A 73 10.90 29.31 1.82
CA VAL A 73 11.99 28.83 2.69
C VAL A 73 13.32 29.27 2.09
N ALA A 74 14.12 30.01 2.85
CA ALA A 74 15.43 30.47 2.42
C ALA A 74 16.54 29.87 3.29
N PHE A 75 17.52 29.27 2.66
CA PHE A 75 18.76 28.78 3.27
C PHE A 75 19.87 29.79 2.98
N ASP A 76 20.11 30.68 3.92
CA ASP A 76 21.14 31.73 3.81
C ASP A 76 22.46 31.15 4.28
N TYR A 77 23.43 30.98 3.40
CA TYR A 77 24.76 30.48 3.76
C TYR A 77 25.70 31.65 4.02
N ASN A 78 26.44 31.55 5.13
CA ASN A 78 27.37 32.60 5.57
C ASN A 78 28.80 32.05 5.64
N VAL A 79 29.46 32.05 4.49
CA VAL A 79 30.87 31.64 4.37
C VAL A 79 31.65 32.78 3.70
N PRO A 80 31.96 33.86 4.43
CA PRO A 80 32.53 35.10 3.87
C PRO A 80 33.83 34.85 3.11
N GLU A 81 34.69 33.99 3.62
CA GLU A 81 36.03 33.75 3.05
C GLU A 81 36.03 33.01 1.71
N ARG A 82 34.95 32.29 1.40
CA ARG A 82 34.80 31.50 0.16
C ARG A 82 33.41 31.72 -0.50
N ARG A 83 32.91 32.89 -0.39
CA ARG A 83 31.54 33.25 -0.85
C ARG A 83 31.30 32.93 -2.32
N ASN A 84 32.23 33.21 -3.21
CA ASN A 84 32.03 32.98 -4.65
C ASN A 84 32.02 31.49 -5.00
N GLU A 85 32.84 30.68 -4.35
CA GLU A 85 32.90 29.23 -4.56
C GLU A 85 31.63 28.57 -4.00
N THR A 86 31.18 28.98 -2.80
CA THR A 86 29.95 28.51 -2.20
C THR A 86 28.72 28.86 -3.05
N ARG A 87 28.70 30.08 -3.60
CA ARG A 87 27.65 30.51 -4.52
C ARG A 87 27.65 29.68 -5.81
N ALA A 88 28.80 29.41 -6.39
CA ALA A 88 28.91 28.59 -7.61
C ALA A 88 28.41 27.16 -7.39
N LEU A 89 28.76 26.53 -6.27
CA LEU A 89 28.27 25.20 -5.92
C LEU A 89 26.77 25.18 -5.63
N ALA A 90 26.26 26.17 -4.92
CA ALA A 90 24.80 26.30 -4.70
C ALA A 90 24.04 26.43 -6.01
N GLN A 91 24.58 27.24 -6.95
CA GLN A 91 24.00 27.37 -8.28
C GLN A 91 24.05 26.06 -9.08
N GLN A 92 25.14 25.31 -8.99
CA GLN A 92 25.28 24.01 -9.63
C GLN A 92 24.30 22.98 -9.07
N ALA A 93 24.16 22.89 -7.76
CA ALA A 93 23.22 21.98 -7.10
C ALA A 93 21.76 22.34 -7.47
N VAL A 94 21.40 23.62 -7.41
CA VAL A 94 20.07 24.08 -7.81
C VAL A 94 19.81 23.82 -9.29
N ALA A 95 20.79 24.02 -10.16
CA ALA A 95 20.63 23.74 -11.59
C ALA A 95 20.43 22.25 -11.87
N ALA A 96 21.06 21.35 -11.12
CA ALA A 96 20.84 19.91 -11.23
C ALA A 96 19.40 19.53 -10.84
N VAL A 97 18.89 20.03 -9.72
CA VAL A 97 17.50 19.82 -9.29
C VAL A 97 16.50 20.39 -10.31
N GLN A 98 16.77 21.59 -10.85
CA GLN A 98 15.92 22.20 -11.88
C GLN A 98 15.95 21.40 -13.20
N ALA A 99 17.08 20.81 -13.57
CA ALA A 99 17.18 19.95 -14.74
C ALA A 99 16.34 18.70 -14.58
N ASP A 100 16.32 18.10 -13.39
CA ASP A 100 15.54 16.94 -13.06
C ASP A 100 14.03 17.27 -13.05
N GLN A 101 13.61 18.40 -12.47
CA GLN A 101 12.24 18.90 -12.60
C GLN A 101 11.83 19.11 -14.08
N SER A 102 12.76 19.60 -14.92
CA SER A 102 12.50 19.80 -16.35
C SER A 102 12.31 18.49 -17.11
N SER A 103 12.77 17.37 -16.56
CA SER A 103 12.54 16.01 -17.10
C SER A 103 11.19 15.42 -16.70
N GLY A 104 10.40 16.12 -15.89
CA GLY A 104 9.06 15.74 -15.48
C GLY A 104 8.94 15.27 -14.03
N HIS A 105 10.02 15.34 -13.24
CA HIS A 105 9.96 15.04 -11.81
C HIS A 105 9.41 16.23 -11.02
N THR A 106 8.72 15.94 -9.91
CA THR A 106 8.29 16.96 -8.97
C THR A 106 9.49 17.53 -8.21
N LEU A 107 9.33 18.67 -7.55
CA LEU A 107 10.40 19.24 -6.71
C LEU A 107 10.85 18.24 -5.64
N ALA A 108 9.92 17.51 -5.06
CA ALA A 108 10.22 16.50 -4.06
C ALA A 108 11.10 15.37 -4.60
N GLN A 109 10.73 14.83 -5.74
CA GLN A 109 11.49 13.75 -6.41
C GLN A 109 12.87 14.23 -6.82
N ALA A 110 12.96 15.41 -7.44
CA ALA A 110 14.23 15.99 -7.89
C ALA A 110 15.19 16.29 -6.73
N LEU A 111 14.69 16.77 -5.60
CA LEU A 111 15.50 16.97 -4.38
C LEU A 111 15.97 15.63 -3.80
N TYR A 112 15.13 14.64 -3.78
CA TYR A 112 15.45 13.28 -3.31
C TYR A 112 16.51 12.62 -4.18
N ASP A 113 16.32 12.64 -5.50
CA ASP A 113 17.25 12.03 -6.45
C ASP A 113 18.61 12.71 -6.40
N HIS A 114 18.65 14.04 -6.35
CA HIS A 114 19.91 14.78 -6.22
C HIS A 114 20.64 14.48 -4.91
N ALA A 115 19.91 14.31 -3.81
CA ALA A 115 20.48 13.98 -2.52
C ALA A 115 21.04 12.55 -2.48
N ARG A 116 20.32 11.60 -3.07
CA ARG A 116 20.76 10.20 -3.22
C ARG A 116 22.01 10.11 -4.07
N ASP A 117 22.05 10.78 -5.22
CA ASP A 117 23.13 10.69 -6.17
C ASP A 117 24.42 11.36 -5.66
N ASN A 118 24.33 12.27 -4.71
CA ASN A 118 25.46 12.92 -4.07
C ASN A 118 25.84 12.30 -2.72
N ALA A 119 25.34 11.11 -2.39
CA ALA A 119 25.60 10.40 -1.14
C ALA A 119 25.37 11.27 0.12
N VAL A 120 24.47 12.23 0.01
CA VAL A 120 23.96 12.98 1.14
C VAL A 120 23.06 12.01 1.87
N GLY A 121 23.43 11.57 3.08
CA GLY A 121 22.65 10.62 3.90
C GLY A 121 21.31 11.22 4.29
N LEU A 122 20.40 11.27 3.34
CA LEU A 122 19.02 11.59 3.59
C LEU A 122 18.32 10.31 4.04
N TYR A 123 17.67 10.37 5.17
CA TYR A 123 16.57 9.46 5.43
C TYR A 123 15.57 9.65 4.29
N PRO A 124 15.17 8.59 3.58
CA PRO A 124 14.09 8.71 2.62
C PRO A 124 12.86 9.15 3.39
N THR A 125 12.51 10.41 3.31
CA THR A 125 11.18 10.87 3.63
C THR A 125 10.31 10.39 2.47
N THR A 126 9.77 9.19 2.59
CA THR A 126 8.78 8.64 1.64
C THR A 126 7.48 9.45 1.63
N ASP A 127 7.36 10.39 2.53
CA ASP A 127 6.37 11.47 2.52
C ASP A 127 6.81 12.73 1.74
N ALA A 128 7.83 12.63 0.91
CA ALA A 128 7.98 13.55 -0.19
C ALA A 128 6.80 13.27 -1.14
N GLY A 129 5.59 13.60 -0.69
CA GLY A 129 4.39 13.54 -1.50
C GLY A 129 4.67 14.26 -2.81
N ASP A 130 3.91 13.93 -3.80
CA ASP A 130 3.94 14.48 -5.15
C ASP A 130 3.63 15.97 -5.10
N TYR A 131 4.58 16.81 -4.58
CA TYR A 131 4.41 18.26 -4.52
C TYR A 131 5.30 18.95 -5.51
N ASP A 132 4.72 19.91 -6.16
CA ASP A 132 5.40 20.79 -7.08
C ASP A 132 5.79 22.09 -6.35
N GLY A 133 6.92 22.62 -6.74
CA GLY A 133 7.46 23.87 -6.17
C GLY A 133 8.59 24.38 -7.00
N ARG A 134 9.21 25.48 -6.58
CA ARG A 134 10.35 26.08 -7.24
C ARG A 134 11.54 26.14 -6.32
N ILE A 135 12.70 25.81 -6.84
CA ILE A 135 13.99 26.03 -6.19
C ILE A 135 14.83 27.01 -7.02
N THR A 136 15.49 27.95 -6.37
CA THR A 136 16.38 28.91 -7.05
C THR A 136 17.46 29.41 -6.10
N THR A 137 18.43 30.15 -6.63
CA THR A 137 19.41 30.86 -5.81
C THR A 137 19.20 32.37 -5.89
N VAL A 138 19.27 33.07 -4.76
CA VAL A 138 19.19 34.54 -4.67
C VAL A 138 20.31 35.03 -3.77
N GLY A 139 21.31 35.68 -4.36
CA GLY A 139 22.50 36.12 -3.60
C GLY A 139 23.27 34.97 -2.99
N ASP A 140 23.30 34.92 -1.67
CA ASP A 140 23.97 33.88 -0.88
C ASP A 140 22.93 32.95 -0.23
N SER A 141 21.77 32.75 -0.90
CA SER A 141 20.70 31.90 -0.41
C SER A 141 20.22 30.91 -1.46
N ILE A 142 19.88 29.67 -1.05
CA ILE A 142 19.03 28.77 -1.80
C ILE A 142 17.58 29.01 -1.33
N VAL A 143 16.65 29.22 -2.25
CA VAL A 143 15.26 29.55 -1.93
C VAL A 143 14.32 28.53 -2.56
N LEU A 144 13.46 27.95 -1.72
CA LEU A 144 12.33 27.13 -2.14
C LEU A 144 11.04 27.96 -2.05
N VAL A 145 10.18 27.81 -3.03
CA VAL A 145 8.83 28.38 -3.03
C VAL A 145 7.83 27.27 -3.31
N LEU A 146 6.92 27.06 -2.38
CA LEU A 146 5.88 26.04 -2.44
C LEU A 146 4.53 26.72 -2.60
N PRO A 147 3.77 26.45 -3.68
CA PRO A 147 2.45 27.05 -3.90
C PRO A 147 1.48 26.66 -2.80
N ALA A 148 0.64 27.60 -2.38
CA ALA A 148 -0.34 27.38 -1.32
C ALA A 148 -1.32 26.23 -1.60
N ARG A 149 -1.59 25.94 -2.87
CA ARG A 149 -2.46 24.83 -3.32
C ARG A 149 -1.87 23.44 -3.06
N GLU A 150 -0.54 23.33 -3.00
CA GLU A 150 0.19 22.09 -2.76
C GLU A 150 0.30 21.79 -1.25
N ILE A 151 0.00 22.78 -0.43
CA ILE A 151 0.07 22.67 1.02
C ILE A 151 -1.32 22.22 1.51
N GLY A 152 -1.45 20.94 1.87
CA GLY A 152 -2.71 20.35 2.33
C GLY A 152 -3.30 21.03 3.57
N THR A 153 -4.60 20.88 3.79
CA THR A 153 -5.36 21.56 4.85
C THR A 153 -5.24 20.93 6.25
N SER A 154 -4.58 19.76 6.40
CA SER A 154 -4.37 19.15 7.71
C SER A 154 -3.07 19.63 8.35
N ALA A 155 -3.15 20.24 9.53
CA ALA A 155 -2.02 20.84 10.25
C ALA A 155 -0.83 19.86 10.49
N THR A 156 -1.10 18.60 10.70
CA THR A 156 -0.07 17.57 10.97
C THR A 156 0.69 17.10 9.74
N TRP A 157 0.05 17.04 8.59
CA TRP A 157 0.70 16.57 7.37
C TRP A 157 1.71 17.60 6.83
N TRP A 158 1.34 18.84 6.70
CA TRP A 158 2.23 19.87 6.18
C TRP A 158 3.41 20.19 7.11
N GLN A 159 3.25 20.01 8.42
CA GLN A 159 4.32 20.17 9.40
C GLN A 159 5.44 19.14 9.18
N LYS A 160 5.08 17.87 9.07
CA LYS A 160 6.03 16.77 8.75
C LYS A 160 6.68 16.96 7.39
N PHE A 161 5.91 17.40 6.41
CA PHE A 161 6.35 17.70 5.07
C PHE A 161 7.42 18.81 5.03
N ILE A 162 7.17 19.94 5.73
CA ILE A 162 8.14 21.02 5.81
C ILE A 162 9.41 20.54 6.52
N ALA A 163 9.29 19.78 7.61
CA ALA A 163 10.43 19.26 8.33
C ALA A 163 11.30 18.38 7.43
N GLY A 164 10.69 17.44 6.68
CA GLY A 164 11.42 16.56 5.78
C GLY A 164 12.04 17.29 4.60
N GLY A 165 11.26 18.10 3.87
CA GLY A 165 11.74 18.82 2.69
C GLY A 165 12.78 19.90 3.01
N VAL A 166 12.60 20.63 4.11
CA VAL A 166 13.57 21.63 4.61
C VAL A 166 14.84 20.95 5.10
N GLY A 167 14.73 19.80 5.78
CA GLY A 167 15.88 19.00 6.19
C GLY A 167 16.70 18.52 5.00
N ALA A 168 16.05 18.02 3.95
CA ALA A 168 16.69 17.58 2.72
C ALA A 168 17.44 18.71 2.02
N ALA A 169 16.79 19.86 1.83
CA ALA A 169 17.40 21.01 1.21
C ALA A 169 18.56 21.60 2.05
N ALA A 170 18.42 21.57 3.38
CA ALA A 170 19.49 21.95 4.31
C ALA A 170 20.71 21.02 4.18
N GLY A 171 20.48 19.71 4.05
CA GLY A 171 21.53 18.72 3.83
C GLY A 171 22.29 18.96 2.52
N VAL A 172 21.58 19.20 1.42
CA VAL A 172 22.19 19.52 0.10
C VAL A 172 23.03 20.80 0.18
N ALA A 173 22.49 21.87 0.78
CA ALA A 173 23.22 23.12 0.96
C ALA A 173 24.48 22.95 1.83
N ALA A 174 24.38 22.22 2.92
CA ALA A 174 25.47 21.97 3.84
C ALA A 174 26.58 21.09 3.25
N GLY A 175 26.23 20.09 2.46
CA GLY A 175 27.18 19.24 1.73
C GLY A 175 28.01 20.04 0.76
N GLY A 176 27.36 20.91 -0.04
CA GLY A 176 28.05 21.81 -0.97
C GLY A 176 29.01 22.79 -0.27
N ILE A 177 28.57 23.39 0.84
CA ILE A 177 29.38 24.29 1.64
C ILE A 177 30.59 23.57 2.24
N CYS A 178 30.44 22.36 2.76
CA CYS A 178 31.49 21.56 3.33
C CYS A 178 32.59 21.25 2.30
N LEU A 179 32.23 20.85 1.07
CA LEU A 179 33.15 20.58 0.00
C LEU A 179 34.03 21.80 -0.30
N VAL A 180 33.46 23.02 -0.27
CA VAL A 180 34.21 24.27 -0.46
C VAL A 180 35.17 24.54 0.69
N VAL A 181 34.72 24.34 1.93
CA VAL A 181 35.51 24.71 3.13
C VAL A 181 36.67 23.76 3.39
N PHE A 182 36.51 22.46 3.05
CA PHE A 182 37.47 21.42 3.47
C PHE A 182 38.28 20.77 2.35
N ALA A 183 37.98 20.99 1.08
CA ALA A 183 38.64 20.28 -0.01
C ALA A 183 39.28 21.15 -1.10
N PRO A 184 40.47 21.66 -0.90
CA PRO A 184 41.34 21.91 -2.04
C PRO A 184 42.11 20.61 -2.39
N GLY A 185 41.48 19.75 -3.20
CA GLY A 185 42.21 18.71 -3.93
C GLY A 185 42.18 17.26 -3.41
N ALA A 186 41.26 16.80 -2.59
CA ALA A 186 41.29 15.43 -2.12
C ALA A 186 39.96 14.68 -2.24
N ALA A 187 39.99 13.58 -2.98
CA ALA A 187 38.94 12.56 -3.03
C ALA A 187 38.53 11.99 -1.62
N ALA A 188 39.34 12.24 -0.59
CA ALA A 188 39.10 11.85 0.79
C ALA A 188 38.12 12.76 1.55
N ALA A 189 37.73 13.92 1.01
CA ALA A 189 36.83 14.86 1.67
C ALA A 189 35.34 14.57 1.42
N ALA A 190 34.98 13.87 0.35
CA ALA A 190 33.62 13.55 0.00
C ALA A 190 32.86 12.77 1.09
N PRO A 191 33.43 11.72 1.72
CA PRO A 191 32.77 11.01 2.82
C PRO A 191 32.54 11.90 4.04
N VAL A 192 33.50 12.80 4.37
CA VAL A 192 33.39 13.72 5.51
C VAL A 192 32.30 14.75 5.25
N CYS A 193 32.19 15.25 4.03
CA CYS A 193 31.17 16.22 3.65
C CYS A 193 29.76 15.59 3.54
N GLY A 194 29.65 14.33 3.13
CA GLY A 194 28.42 13.55 3.22
C GLY A 194 27.92 13.39 4.66
N ALA A 195 28.82 13.12 5.61
CA ALA A 195 28.49 13.07 7.03
C ALA A 195 28.01 14.40 7.60
N VAL A 196 28.66 15.50 7.23
CA VAL A 196 28.25 16.85 7.65
C VAL A 196 26.88 17.19 7.08
N ALA A 197 26.63 16.85 5.81
CA ALA A 197 25.35 17.08 5.16
C ALA A 197 24.22 16.27 5.80
N GLY A 198 24.44 14.97 6.05
CA GLY A 198 23.47 14.10 6.71
C GLY A 198 23.19 14.52 8.16
N GLY A 199 24.23 14.91 8.92
CA GLY A 199 24.09 15.41 10.27
C GLY A 199 23.29 16.71 10.35
N ILE A 200 23.52 17.65 9.45
CA ILE A 200 22.78 18.92 9.38
C ILE A 200 21.35 18.68 8.94
N GLY A 201 21.12 17.86 7.91
CA GLY A 201 19.78 17.52 7.43
C GLY A 201 18.94 16.88 8.54
N GLY A 202 19.47 15.85 9.20
CA GLY A 202 18.80 15.18 10.33
C GLY A 202 18.52 16.12 11.51
N PHE A 203 19.49 16.93 11.89
CA PHE A 203 19.35 17.90 12.98
C PHE A 203 18.28 18.97 12.68
N VAL A 204 18.25 19.50 11.46
CA VAL A 204 17.22 20.48 11.05
C VAL A 204 15.83 19.84 11.04
N THR A 205 15.71 18.61 10.54
CA THR A 205 14.45 17.86 10.56
C THR A 205 13.93 17.68 11.98
N GLU A 206 14.79 17.28 12.92
CA GLU A 206 14.41 17.08 14.32
C GLU A 206 14.08 18.38 15.06
N ILE A 207 14.80 19.49 14.81
CA ILE A 207 14.43 20.80 15.36
C ILE A 207 13.05 21.23 14.86
N MET A 208 12.77 21.03 13.57
CA MET A 208 11.47 21.39 13.02
C MET A 208 10.36 20.55 13.61
N ASN A 209 10.56 19.23 13.73
CA ASN A 209 9.59 18.33 14.38
C ASN A 209 9.37 18.72 15.85
N ALA A 210 10.43 18.91 16.62
CA ALA A 210 10.33 19.30 18.02
C ALA A 210 9.65 20.69 18.20
N SER A 211 9.85 21.62 17.28
CA SER A 211 9.17 22.91 17.28
C SER A 211 7.68 22.80 17.03
N PHE A 212 7.28 21.85 16.17
CA PHE A 212 5.87 21.59 15.89
C PHE A 212 5.17 20.82 17.02
N ASP A 213 5.89 19.95 17.72
CA ASP A 213 5.36 19.17 18.84
C ASP A 213 5.35 19.98 20.16
N HIS A 214 5.66 21.28 20.12
CA HIS A 214 5.75 22.15 21.29
C HIS A 214 6.71 21.65 22.37
N ALA A 215 7.81 20.98 21.97
CA ALA A 215 8.80 20.46 22.88
C ALA A 215 9.47 21.58 23.72
N ASP A 216 9.69 21.32 25.00
CA ASP A 216 10.41 22.26 25.86
C ASP A 216 11.93 22.13 25.63
N PHE A 217 12.51 23.06 24.87
CA PHE A 217 13.95 23.12 24.62
C PHE A 217 14.81 23.42 25.87
N LYS A 218 14.20 23.57 27.03
CA LYS A 218 14.90 23.67 28.31
C LYS A 218 15.12 22.30 28.95
N ASP A 219 14.44 21.27 28.46
CA ASP A 219 14.58 19.92 28.97
C ASP A 219 15.81 19.20 28.37
N GLY A 220 16.61 18.59 29.20
CA GLY A 220 17.82 17.86 28.84
C GLY A 220 17.55 16.63 27.95
N ASP A 221 16.37 16.02 28.03
CA ASP A 221 15.99 14.85 27.23
C ASP A 221 15.67 15.24 25.79
N THR A 222 15.09 16.43 25.56
CA THR A 222 14.87 17.00 24.23
C THR A 222 16.20 17.23 23.51
N TRP A 223 17.18 17.78 24.20
CA TRP A 223 18.54 17.97 23.67
C TRP A 223 19.29 16.66 23.46
N GLY A 224 19.07 15.67 24.33
CA GLY A 224 19.62 14.32 24.17
C GLY A 224 19.18 13.65 22.88
N GLY A 225 17.91 13.77 22.50
CA GLY A 225 17.35 13.26 21.24
C GLY A 225 17.92 13.97 20.00
N LEU A 226 17.99 15.30 20.04
CA LEU A 226 18.55 16.12 18.96
C LEU A 226 20.04 15.85 18.72
N LEU A 227 20.83 15.71 19.80
CA LEU A 227 22.25 15.36 19.73
C LEU A 227 22.48 13.95 19.17
N ALA A 228 21.64 12.98 19.56
CA ALA A 228 21.72 11.62 19.05
C ALA A 228 21.41 11.59 17.54
N ALA A 229 20.38 12.30 17.08
CA ALA A 229 20.04 12.39 15.66
C ALA A 229 21.17 13.02 14.81
N ALA A 230 21.79 14.10 15.31
CA ALA A 230 22.93 14.74 14.64
C ALA A 230 24.17 13.84 14.60
N PHE A 231 24.42 13.10 15.70
CA PHE A 231 25.55 12.17 15.77
C PHE A 231 25.38 10.98 14.82
N TRP A 232 24.21 10.36 14.81
CA TRP A 232 23.92 9.23 13.93
C TRP A 232 23.84 9.63 12.45
N GLY A 233 23.30 10.79 12.12
CA GLY A 233 23.35 11.34 10.80
C GLY A 233 24.79 11.57 10.30
N ALA A 234 25.67 12.01 11.16
CA ALA A 234 27.10 12.18 10.86
C ALA A 234 27.86 10.84 10.72
N VAL A 235 27.52 9.84 11.55
CA VAL A 235 28.17 8.51 11.51
C VAL A 235 27.74 7.68 10.34
N THR A 236 26.46 7.67 10.00
CA THR A 236 25.94 6.89 8.85
C THR A 236 26.35 7.46 7.49
N GLY A 237 26.59 8.77 7.40
CA GLY A 237 27.05 9.42 6.14
C GLY A 237 28.55 9.27 5.82
N ALA A 238 29.40 8.97 6.80
CA ALA A 238 30.86 9.09 6.61
C ALA A 238 31.64 7.77 6.52
N PHE A 239 31.16 6.66 7.06
CA PHE A 239 32.08 5.59 7.42
C PHE A 239 31.57 4.18 7.14
N GLY A 240 31.30 3.86 5.88
CA GLY A 240 31.30 2.46 5.44
C GLY A 240 32.69 1.87 5.59
N GLY A 241 32.89 0.85 6.41
CA GLY A 241 34.05 -0.06 6.41
C GLY A 241 35.41 0.46 6.89
N ALA A 242 35.74 1.75 6.77
CA ALA A 242 37.06 2.29 7.13
C ALA A 242 37.25 2.51 8.65
N LEU A 243 36.18 2.66 9.40
CA LEU A 243 36.20 2.98 10.84
C LEU A 243 36.64 1.78 11.70
N VAL A 244 36.31 0.59 11.28
CA VAL A 244 36.61 -0.65 12.01
C VAL A 244 38.11 -0.90 12.06
N LYS A 245 38.79 -0.67 10.96
CA LYS A 245 40.25 -0.87 10.85
C LYS A 245 41.05 0.21 11.61
N TRP A 246 40.54 1.43 11.65
CA TRP A 246 41.17 2.56 12.32
C TRP A 246 40.91 2.58 13.83
N ALA A 247 39.75 2.16 14.30
CA ALA A 247 39.37 2.12 15.72
C ALA A 247 40.22 1.11 16.53
N GLY A 248 40.73 0.03 15.88
CA GLY A 248 41.59 -0.96 16.54
C GLY A 248 42.97 -0.42 16.96
N GLU A 249 43.51 0.54 16.19
CA GLU A 249 44.90 1.00 16.38
C GLU A 249 45.05 2.34 17.15
N SER A 250 44.01 3.18 17.21
CA SER A 250 44.11 4.55 17.72
C SER A 250 42.97 5.03 18.62
N ALA A 251 42.05 4.16 18.99
CA ALA A 251 40.83 4.55 19.72
C ALA A 251 41.12 5.26 21.08
N GLY A 252 42.11 4.81 21.83
CA GLY A 252 42.41 5.38 23.14
C GLY A 252 42.94 6.81 23.09
N THR A 253 43.75 7.12 22.10
CA THR A 253 44.34 8.46 21.93
C THR A 253 43.32 9.45 21.37
N PHE A 254 42.42 8.98 20.50
CA PHE A 254 41.37 9.80 19.94
C PHE A 254 40.29 10.14 21.00
N VAL A 255 39.88 9.14 21.80
CA VAL A 255 38.89 9.35 22.87
C VAL A 255 39.40 10.31 23.93
N SER A 256 40.66 10.18 24.36
CA SER A 256 41.27 11.09 25.36
C SER A 256 41.42 12.50 24.80
N GLY A 257 41.81 12.65 23.52
CA GLY A 257 41.88 13.95 22.84
C GLY A 257 40.52 14.63 22.73
N LEU A 258 39.50 13.88 22.36
CA LEU A 258 38.13 14.35 22.24
C LEU A 258 37.51 14.72 23.59
N GLN A 259 37.74 13.91 24.65
CA GLN A 259 37.34 14.22 26.00
C GLN A 259 37.97 15.51 26.52
N GLY A 260 39.27 15.71 26.27
CA GLY A 260 40.00 16.93 26.66
C GLY A 260 39.39 18.16 25.97
N THR A 261 39.02 18.03 24.72
CA THR A 261 38.41 19.11 23.93
C THR A 261 37.00 19.43 24.40
N LEU A 262 36.19 18.41 24.66
CA LEU A 262 34.80 18.57 25.14
C LEU A 262 34.76 19.18 26.56
N ARG A 263 35.64 18.75 27.49
CA ARG A 263 35.76 19.34 28.79
C ARG A 263 36.27 20.77 28.77
N GLY A 264 37.23 21.07 27.90
CA GLY A 264 37.73 22.42 27.70
C GLY A 264 36.68 23.37 27.13
N LEU A 265 35.82 22.90 26.27
CA LEU A 265 34.68 23.65 25.71
C LEU A 265 33.57 23.82 26.76
N ALA A 266 33.23 22.75 27.48
CA ALA A 266 32.26 22.79 28.59
C ALA A 266 32.65 23.81 29.69
N ALA A 267 33.92 23.88 30.02
CA ALA A 267 34.44 24.84 31.02
C ALA A 267 34.34 26.29 30.55
N ARG A 268 34.36 26.55 29.22
CA ARG A 268 34.20 27.88 28.62
C ARG A 268 32.77 28.33 28.46
N LEU A 269 31.81 27.40 28.45
CA LEU A 269 30.38 27.63 28.21
C LEU A 269 29.53 27.72 29.50
N GLY A 270 30.14 27.53 30.67
CA GLY A 270 29.46 27.67 31.97
C GLY A 270 28.24 26.75 32.09
N ASN A 271 27.08 27.30 32.42
CA ASN A 271 25.85 26.53 32.60
C ASN A 271 25.35 25.74 31.38
N PHE A 272 25.84 26.06 30.17
CA PHE A 272 25.55 25.32 28.95
C PHE A 272 26.54 24.17 28.70
N GLY A 273 27.53 23.99 29.52
CA GLY A 273 28.56 22.95 29.39
C GLY A 273 28.15 21.55 29.87
N SER A 274 27.04 21.40 30.61
CA SER A 274 26.62 20.12 31.21
C SER A 274 26.35 19.01 30.18
N PRO A 275 25.70 19.25 29.06
CA PRO A 275 25.46 18.20 28.04
C PRO A 275 26.79 17.74 27.41
N LEU A 276 27.77 18.62 27.24
CA LEU A 276 29.07 18.32 26.67
C LEU A 276 29.95 17.49 27.60
N THR A 277 29.85 17.72 28.88
CA THR A 277 30.52 16.92 29.92
C THR A 277 29.92 15.52 29.96
N TYR A 278 28.59 15.41 29.94
CA TYR A 278 27.88 14.13 29.89
C TYR A 278 28.25 13.30 28.66
N LEU A 279 28.29 13.92 27.49
CA LEU A 279 28.69 13.26 26.25
C LEU A 279 30.15 12.79 26.30
N GLY A 280 31.06 13.62 26.84
CA GLY A 280 32.48 13.28 26.99
C GLY A 280 32.70 12.11 27.95
N ASP A 281 31.96 12.05 29.02
CA ASP A 281 32.08 10.99 30.04
C ASP A 281 31.50 9.64 29.54
N HIS A 282 30.41 9.66 28.76
CA HIS A 282 29.80 8.44 28.19
C HIS A 282 30.55 7.91 26.97
N LEU A 283 31.13 8.76 26.12
CA LEU A 283 31.98 8.32 25.00
C LEU A 283 33.19 7.50 25.47
N ALA A 284 33.77 7.85 26.60
CA ALA A 284 34.90 7.13 27.20
C ALA A 284 34.52 5.70 27.62
N GLU A 285 33.26 5.49 28.00
CA GLU A 285 32.76 4.17 28.43
C GLU A 285 32.26 3.34 27.26
N MET A 286 31.68 3.99 26.24
CA MET A 286 31.05 3.31 25.09
C MET A 286 32.08 2.75 24.08
N VAL A 287 33.13 3.49 23.76
CA VAL A 287 34.11 3.07 22.76
C VAL A 287 34.93 1.85 23.18
N PRO A 288 35.46 1.76 24.42
CA PRO A 288 36.16 0.57 24.88
C PRO A 288 35.26 -0.67 24.96
N ARG A 289 33.99 -0.52 25.30
CA ARG A 289 33.04 -1.64 25.34
C ARG A 289 32.67 -2.14 23.95
N LEU A 290 32.58 -1.26 22.97
CA LEU A 290 32.35 -1.65 21.56
C LEU A 290 33.58 -2.40 21.01
N VAL A 291 34.80 -1.91 21.27
CA VAL A 291 36.06 -2.53 20.85
C VAL A 291 36.27 -3.89 21.53
N ALA A 292 35.98 -3.98 22.84
CA ALA A 292 36.07 -5.25 23.56
C ALA A 292 35.12 -6.30 23.04
N ARG A 293 33.89 -5.93 22.67
CA ARG A 293 32.89 -6.81 22.08
C ARG A 293 33.20 -7.24 20.65
N LEU A 294 33.73 -6.34 19.82
CA LEU A 294 34.21 -6.73 18.50
C LEU A 294 35.34 -7.74 18.62
N GLY A 295 36.19 -7.60 19.64
CA GLY A 295 37.24 -8.57 19.95
C GLY A 295 36.72 -9.89 20.52
N GLU A 296 35.58 -9.93 21.20
CA GLU A 296 34.93 -11.15 21.69
C GLU A 296 34.23 -11.90 20.57
N LEU A 297 33.59 -11.19 19.63
CA LEU A 297 33.00 -11.78 18.43
C LEU A 297 34.06 -12.38 17.49
N GLN A 298 35.23 -11.71 17.33
CA GLN A 298 36.36 -12.28 16.58
C GLN A 298 36.99 -13.49 17.26
N ARG A 299 36.99 -13.59 18.61
CA ARG A 299 37.53 -14.75 19.34
C ARG A 299 36.56 -15.94 19.38
N GLY A 300 35.27 -15.74 19.07
CA GLY A 300 34.27 -16.81 18.95
C GLY A 300 34.45 -17.68 17.70
N VAL A 301 35.24 -17.27 16.70
CA VAL A 301 35.46 -17.99 15.44
C VAL A 301 36.36 -19.26 15.62
N GLY A 302 36.87 -19.51 16.80
CA GLY A 302 37.75 -20.65 17.07
C GLY A 302 37.10 -21.81 17.84
N ASN A 303 35.86 -21.75 18.28
CA ASN A 303 35.18 -22.82 18.99
C ASN A 303 33.97 -23.34 18.21
N SER A 304 33.97 -24.66 17.98
CA SER A 304 33.03 -25.41 17.15
C SER A 304 31.56 -25.46 17.64
N VAL A 305 31.05 -24.49 18.37
CA VAL A 305 29.64 -24.43 18.77
C VAL A 305 28.91 -23.55 17.76
N PRO A 306 27.95 -24.11 16.98
CA PRO A 306 27.19 -23.35 16.00
C PRO A 306 26.42 -22.18 16.63
N LEU A 307 26.38 -21.03 15.95
CA LEU A 307 25.53 -19.89 16.29
C LEU A 307 24.06 -20.29 16.11
N ARG A 308 23.29 -20.30 17.18
CA ARG A 308 21.87 -20.65 17.11
C ARG A 308 21.02 -19.44 16.69
N VAL A 309 20.43 -19.51 15.51
CA VAL A 309 19.69 -18.42 14.89
C VAL A 309 18.21 -18.79 14.75
N MET A 310 17.33 -18.01 15.38
CA MET A 310 15.89 -18.16 15.17
C MET A 310 15.41 -17.12 14.17
N VAL A 311 14.82 -17.58 13.07
CA VAL A 311 14.25 -16.71 12.04
C VAL A 311 12.75 -16.60 12.27
N VAL A 312 12.30 -15.42 12.67
CA VAL A 312 10.90 -15.10 13.03
C VAL A 312 10.29 -14.21 11.98
N GLY A 313 9.05 -14.47 11.59
CA GLY A 313 8.38 -13.60 10.64
C GLY A 313 7.04 -14.11 10.15
N ASP A 314 6.56 -13.46 9.14
CA ASP A 314 5.28 -13.71 8.50
C ASP A 314 5.42 -14.51 7.19
N SER A 315 4.51 -14.29 6.23
CA SER A 315 4.50 -14.93 4.91
C SER A 315 5.78 -14.70 4.11
N MET A 316 6.37 -13.51 4.21
CA MET A 316 7.60 -13.15 3.50
C MET A 316 8.81 -13.93 4.05
N THR A 317 8.74 -14.35 5.31
CA THR A 317 9.75 -15.19 5.96
C THR A 317 9.48 -16.66 5.77
N GLN A 318 8.25 -17.13 5.91
CA GLN A 318 7.90 -18.53 5.71
C GLN A 318 8.15 -18.98 4.27
N GLY A 319 7.74 -18.17 3.30
CA GLY A 319 7.72 -18.49 1.88
C GLY A 319 6.56 -19.40 1.49
N TYR A 320 6.37 -19.58 0.19
CA TYR A 320 5.34 -20.42 -0.42
C TYR A 320 5.99 -21.65 -1.07
N GLU A 321 5.25 -22.73 -1.25
CA GLU A 321 5.74 -23.95 -1.90
C GLU A 321 6.46 -23.63 -3.22
N GLY A 322 7.67 -24.15 -3.37
CA GLY A 322 8.51 -23.91 -4.54
C GLY A 322 9.39 -22.66 -4.45
N ASP A 323 9.36 -21.89 -3.36
CA ASP A 323 10.33 -20.82 -3.12
C ASP A 323 11.68 -21.43 -2.67
N TRP A 324 12.78 -20.72 -2.97
CA TRP A 324 14.05 -20.95 -2.29
C TRP A 324 14.04 -20.39 -0.89
N THR A 325 13.37 -19.28 -0.68
CA THR A 325 13.29 -18.42 0.51
C THR A 325 14.59 -17.65 0.80
N TRP A 326 14.45 -16.43 1.33
CA TRP A 326 15.60 -15.65 1.76
C TRP A 326 16.36 -16.33 2.91
N ARG A 327 15.71 -17.20 3.70
CA ARG A 327 16.34 -18.01 4.75
C ARG A 327 17.38 -18.95 4.17
N TYR A 328 17.10 -19.57 3.03
CA TYR A 328 18.06 -20.41 2.30
C TYR A 328 19.22 -19.58 1.75
N ARG A 329 18.96 -18.38 1.20
CA ARG A 329 20.02 -17.49 0.69
C ARG A 329 20.95 -17.09 1.83
N LEU A 330 20.40 -16.70 2.98
CA LEU A 330 21.15 -16.37 4.18
C LEU A 330 21.91 -17.56 4.75
N TRP A 331 21.29 -18.75 4.81
CA TRP A 331 21.99 -19.97 5.24
C TRP A 331 23.17 -20.28 4.32
N LYS A 332 23.00 -20.13 3.02
CA LYS A 332 24.07 -20.30 2.04
C LYS A 332 25.21 -19.31 2.27
N TRP A 333 24.91 -18.06 2.55
CA TRP A 333 25.91 -17.05 2.92
C TRP A 333 26.68 -17.46 4.17
N PHE A 334 26.04 -17.90 5.25
CA PHE A 334 26.73 -18.41 6.44
C PHE A 334 27.68 -19.57 6.09
N HIS A 335 27.24 -20.48 5.24
CA HIS A 335 28.02 -21.61 4.79
C HIS A 335 29.24 -21.17 3.95
N ASP A 336 29.04 -20.25 3.02
CA ASP A 336 30.09 -19.73 2.13
C ASP A 336 31.13 -18.90 2.93
N GLU A 337 30.71 -18.20 3.98
CA GLU A 337 31.55 -17.45 4.92
C GLU A 337 32.15 -18.33 6.03
N HIS A 338 31.94 -19.65 5.99
CA HIS A 338 32.43 -20.63 6.97
C HIS A 338 31.97 -20.33 8.41
N VAL A 339 30.80 -19.73 8.58
CA VAL A 339 30.16 -19.51 9.87
C VAL A 339 29.31 -20.72 10.22
N ALA A 340 29.68 -21.43 11.29
CA ALA A 340 28.86 -22.53 11.80
C ALA A 340 27.55 -21.96 12.35
N VAL A 341 26.43 -22.31 11.75
CA VAL A 341 25.07 -21.89 12.14
C VAL A 341 24.17 -23.09 12.37
N ASP A 342 23.28 -22.97 13.35
CA ASP A 342 22.18 -23.89 13.66
C ASP A 342 20.90 -23.04 13.64
N PHE A 343 20.07 -23.18 12.60
CA PHE A 343 18.77 -22.53 12.59
C PHE A 343 17.85 -23.28 13.55
N VAL A 344 17.12 -22.54 14.38
CA VAL A 344 16.27 -23.12 15.40
C VAL A 344 14.84 -22.59 15.30
N GLY A 345 13.87 -23.47 15.52
CA GLY A 345 12.46 -23.09 15.49
C GLY A 345 11.54 -24.31 15.38
N PRO A 346 10.22 -24.10 15.52
CA PRO A 346 9.24 -25.20 15.52
C PRO A 346 8.87 -25.71 14.13
N TYR A 347 9.19 -24.98 13.06
CA TYR A 347 8.72 -25.28 11.70
C TYR A 347 9.87 -25.50 10.74
N LYS A 348 9.62 -26.26 9.65
CA LYS A 348 10.63 -26.61 8.65
C LYS A 348 10.25 -26.35 7.21
N GLY A 349 8.96 -26.20 6.91
CA GLY A 349 8.46 -26.08 5.56
C GLY A 349 7.92 -24.70 5.21
N THR A 350 7.72 -24.48 3.93
CA THR A 350 7.00 -23.32 3.41
C THR A 350 5.49 -23.54 3.55
N LYS A 351 4.68 -22.53 3.25
CA LYS A 351 3.23 -22.66 3.12
C LYS A 351 2.90 -23.55 1.91
N ALA A 352 2.14 -24.61 2.11
CA ALA A 352 1.68 -25.45 1.02
C ALA A 352 0.60 -24.74 0.18
N GLN A 353 0.40 -25.25 -1.05
CA GLN A 353 -0.74 -24.85 -1.87
C GLN A 353 -2.06 -25.20 -1.17
N ALA A 354 -3.09 -24.40 -1.44
CA ALA A 354 -4.42 -24.65 -0.92
C ALA A 354 -4.92 -26.05 -1.33
N GLN A 355 -5.60 -26.71 -0.42
CA GLN A 355 -6.23 -28.00 -0.72
C GLN A 355 -7.50 -27.79 -1.53
N PRO A 356 -7.79 -28.66 -2.51
CA PRO A 356 -9.00 -28.58 -3.30
C PRO A 356 -10.23 -28.82 -2.42
N GLN A 357 -11.09 -27.85 -2.32
CA GLN A 357 -12.36 -27.92 -1.58
C GLN A 357 -13.51 -27.50 -2.50
N PRO A 358 -14.70 -28.03 -2.35
CA PRO A 358 -15.89 -27.48 -2.96
C PRO A 358 -16.15 -26.05 -2.45
N PRO A 359 -16.96 -25.24 -3.17
CA PRO A 359 -17.33 -23.91 -2.74
C PRO A 359 -17.92 -23.92 -1.31
N ALA A 360 -17.40 -23.03 -0.47
CA ALA A 360 -17.86 -22.93 0.91
C ALA A 360 -19.26 -22.33 0.95
N ARG A 361 -20.09 -22.89 1.83
CA ARG A 361 -21.43 -22.35 2.09
C ARG A 361 -21.30 -20.94 2.69
N PRO A 362 -22.03 -19.92 2.17
CA PRO A 362 -21.97 -18.57 2.73
C PRO A 362 -22.49 -18.57 4.17
N PRO A 363 -21.84 -17.84 5.09
CA PRO A 363 -22.27 -17.77 6.48
C PRO A 363 -23.63 -17.09 6.59
N LEU A 364 -24.46 -17.54 7.52
CA LEU A 364 -25.71 -16.84 7.85
C LEU A 364 -25.40 -15.49 8.50
N GLN A 365 -26.24 -14.51 8.24
CA GLN A 365 -26.11 -13.20 8.86
C GLN A 365 -26.10 -13.34 10.39
N GLY A 366 -25.04 -12.79 11.02
CA GLY A 366 -24.82 -12.91 12.47
C GLY A 366 -24.17 -14.23 12.90
N GLU A 367 -23.95 -15.19 11.99
CA GLU A 367 -23.15 -16.37 12.27
C GLU A 367 -21.67 -15.96 12.35
N THR A 368 -21.05 -16.22 13.48
CA THR A 368 -19.59 -16.06 13.60
C THR A 368 -18.97 -17.30 12.97
N PRO A 369 -18.16 -17.16 11.92
CA PRO A 369 -17.39 -18.28 11.40
C PRO A 369 -16.64 -18.93 12.54
N GLY A 370 -16.73 -20.26 12.68
CA GLY A 370 -15.96 -20.98 13.68
C GLY A 370 -14.49 -20.61 13.56
N ALA A 371 -13.84 -20.27 14.67
CA ALA A 371 -12.42 -20.01 14.68
C ALA A 371 -11.73 -21.23 14.09
N SER A 372 -11.13 -21.10 12.92
CA SER A 372 -10.21 -22.13 12.43
C SER A 372 -9.10 -22.27 13.45
N PRO A 373 -8.72 -23.50 13.86
CA PRO A 373 -7.54 -23.67 14.69
C PRO A 373 -6.36 -22.94 14.03
N ASP A 374 -5.67 -22.11 14.79
CA ASP A 374 -4.44 -21.42 14.33
C ASP A 374 -3.29 -22.45 14.23
N VAL A 375 -3.48 -23.45 13.38
CA VAL A 375 -2.47 -24.48 13.09
C VAL A 375 -1.71 -24.00 11.86
N PRO A 376 -0.44 -23.62 12.00
CA PRO A 376 0.35 -23.16 10.89
C PRO A 376 0.53 -24.27 9.84
N ASP A 377 0.21 -23.96 8.58
CA ASP A 377 0.53 -24.85 7.46
C ASP A 377 1.99 -24.63 7.05
N THR A 378 2.84 -25.57 7.40
CA THR A 378 4.27 -25.60 7.09
C THR A 378 4.64 -26.87 6.33
N SER A 379 3.69 -27.45 5.59
CA SER A 379 3.88 -28.70 4.86
C SER A 379 4.38 -28.50 3.43
N GLY A 380 4.52 -27.26 2.96
CA GLY A 380 5.02 -26.96 1.62
C GLY A 380 6.52 -27.26 1.46
N GLY A 381 6.89 -27.69 0.25
CA GLY A 381 8.27 -27.95 -0.12
C GLY A 381 8.99 -26.73 -0.67
N TYR A 382 10.32 -26.79 -0.70
CA TYR A 382 11.17 -25.76 -1.30
C TYR A 382 11.36 -25.97 -2.81
N ALA A 383 11.98 -25.02 -3.48
CA ALA A 383 12.39 -25.12 -4.87
C ALA A 383 13.31 -26.32 -5.11
N ALA A 384 13.25 -26.89 -6.30
CA ALA A 384 14.03 -28.08 -6.67
C ALA A 384 15.55 -27.90 -6.61
N GLY A 385 16.07 -26.71 -6.51
CA GLY A 385 17.52 -26.44 -6.43
C GLY A 385 18.03 -26.14 -5.01
N VAL A 386 17.19 -26.30 -3.98
CA VAL A 386 17.60 -26.08 -2.59
C VAL A 386 18.50 -27.23 -2.14
N ASP A 387 19.67 -26.90 -1.55
CA ASP A 387 20.61 -27.86 -1.02
C ASP A 387 19.93 -28.76 0.02
N PRO A 388 20.03 -30.10 -0.09
CA PRO A 388 19.49 -31.03 0.91
C PRO A 388 20.03 -30.80 2.34
N ALA A 389 21.24 -30.23 2.47
CA ALA A 389 21.86 -29.90 3.76
C ALA A 389 21.30 -28.62 4.39
N PHE A 390 20.46 -27.89 3.67
CA PHE A 390 19.86 -26.67 4.21
C PHE A 390 19.14 -26.91 5.54
N ASP A 391 19.58 -26.21 6.56
CA ASP A 391 18.89 -26.20 7.84
C ASP A 391 17.61 -25.36 7.75
N ARG A 392 16.47 -26.02 7.83
CA ARG A 392 15.14 -25.49 7.48
C ARG A 392 14.39 -24.92 8.67
N ASP A 393 14.94 -25.01 9.88
CA ASP A 393 14.24 -24.63 11.09
C ASP A 393 13.92 -23.12 11.12
N HIS A 394 12.70 -22.76 11.50
CA HIS A 394 12.26 -21.35 11.58
C HIS A 394 11.02 -21.18 12.47
N PHE A 395 10.70 -19.93 12.78
CA PHE A 395 9.47 -19.52 13.43
C PHE A 395 8.70 -18.47 12.59
N GLY A 396 8.67 -18.65 11.27
CA GLY A 396 7.88 -17.84 10.34
C GLY A 396 6.55 -18.51 10.00
N VAL A 397 5.45 -17.76 9.99
CA VAL A 397 4.11 -18.26 9.71
C VAL A 397 3.34 -17.26 8.85
N TRP A 398 2.71 -17.74 7.79
CA TRP A 398 1.87 -16.94 6.90
C TRP A 398 0.78 -16.17 7.66
N GLY A 399 0.69 -14.86 7.45
CA GLY A 399 -0.27 -13.99 8.12
C GLY A 399 0.08 -13.61 9.57
N ARG A 400 1.22 -14.05 10.09
CA ARG A 400 1.62 -13.79 11.46
C ARG A 400 1.85 -12.29 11.70
N GLN A 401 1.55 -11.84 12.93
CA GLN A 401 1.60 -10.47 13.39
C GLN A 401 2.53 -10.36 14.59
N ALA A 402 3.17 -9.23 14.79
CA ALA A 402 3.93 -8.93 16.01
C ALA A 402 3.03 -9.02 17.25
N MET A 403 1.76 -8.63 17.13
CA MET A 403 0.73 -8.75 18.17
C MET A 403 0.50 -10.20 18.64
N GLN A 404 0.66 -11.18 17.75
CA GLN A 404 0.54 -12.60 18.08
C GLN A 404 1.86 -13.13 18.64
N ASP A 405 2.97 -12.89 17.96
CA ASP A 405 4.26 -13.48 18.29
C ASP A 405 4.86 -12.95 19.57
N LYS A 406 4.55 -11.71 20.00
CA LYS A 406 4.93 -11.19 21.33
C LYS A 406 4.43 -12.06 22.48
N LYS A 407 3.35 -12.85 22.26
CA LYS A 407 2.80 -13.78 23.26
C LYS A 407 3.43 -15.15 23.22
N LEU A 408 4.11 -15.50 22.15
CA LEU A 408 4.66 -16.84 21.87
C LEU A 408 6.17 -16.87 22.07
N ILE A 409 6.86 -15.78 21.81
CA ILE A 409 8.33 -15.74 21.70
C ILE A 409 9.05 -16.18 22.98
N ARG A 410 8.52 -15.85 24.17
CA ARG A 410 9.12 -16.31 25.43
C ARG A 410 9.23 -17.84 25.48
N GLY A 411 8.17 -18.54 25.11
CA GLY A 411 8.15 -20.00 25.05
C GLY A 411 9.12 -20.55 24.01
N MET A 412 9.17 -19.92 22.84
CA MET A 412 10.06 -20.31 21.75
C MET A 412 11.54 -20.15 22.14
N VAL A 413 11.90 -19.02 22.73
CA VAL A 413 13.25 -18.75 23.21
C VAL A 413 13.65 -19.72 24.34
N ALA A 414 12.74 -20.01 25.26
CA ALA A 414 12.98 -20.97 26.35
C ALA A 414 13.18 -22.40 25.83
N GLN A 415 12.50 -22.77 24.74
CA GLN A 415 12.58 -24.12 24.15
C GLN A 415 13.79 -24.29 23.23
N TYR A 416 14.04 -23.29 22.36
CA TYR A 416 15.01 -23.40 21.27
C TYR A 416 16.34 -22.72 21.56
N HIS A 417 16.45 -21.93 22.63
CA HIS A 417 17.67 -21.25 23.10
C HIS A 417 18.48 -20.51 22.01
N PRO A 418 17.88 -19.62 21.19
CA PRO A 418 18.61 -18.91 20.15
C PRO A 418 19.61 -17.90 20.74
N ASP A 419 20.79 -17.78 20.12
CA ASP A 419 21.77 -16.74 20.40
C ASP A 419 21.41 -15.42 19.72
N LEU A 420 20.75 -15.52 18.55
CA LEU A 420 20.34 -14.40 17.70
C LEU A 420 18.93 -14.64 17.16
N ILE A 421 18.10 -13.63 17.16
CA ILE A 421 16.75 -13.64 16.58
C ILE A 421 16.71 -12.65 15.42
N LEU A 422 16.38 -13.13 14.23
CA LEU A 422 16.11 -12.33 13.04
C LEU A 422 14.61 -12.15 12.93
N VAL A 423 14.14 -10.90 12.87
CA VAL A 423 12.69 -10.61 12.92
C VAL A 423 12.24 -9.85 11.69
N GLY A 424 11.26 -10.41 10.97
CA GLY A 424 10.56 -9.78 9.86
C GLY A 424 9.05 -9.76 10.10
N LEU A 425 8.56 -8.86 10.97
CA LEU A 425 7.15 -8.73 11.37
C LEU A 425 6.72 -7.25 11.36
N GLY A 426 5.40 -7.03 11.37
CA GLY A 426 4.78 -5.70 11.45
C GLY A 426 3.91 -5.37 10.24
N PHE A 427 4.17 -6.00 9.11
CA PHE A 427 3.38 -5.82 7.90
C PHE A 427 1.90 -6.13 8.12
N ASN A 428 1.58 -7.31 8.66
CA ASN A 428 0.21 -7.77 8.87
C ASN A 428 -0.50 -7.03 10.00
N ASP A 429 0.23 -6.50 10.98
CA ASP A 429 -0.34 -5.69 12.04
C ASP A 429 -1.02 -4.44 11.45
N MET A 430 -0.32 -3.72 10.57
CA MET A 430 -0.81 -2.53 9.90
C MET A 430 -1.76 -2.88 8.74
N GLY A 431 -1.40 -3.88 7.93
CA GLY A 431 -2.14 -4.30 6.75
C GLY A 431 -3.56 -4.78 7.04
N TRP A 432 -3.78 -5.44 8.17
CA TRP A 432 -5.06 -6.01 8.57
C TRP A 432 -5.78 -5.24 9.67
N PHE A 433 -5.44 -3.97 9.89
CA PHE A 433 -6.05 -3.11 10.91
C PHE A 433 -5.95 -3.67 12.34
N VAL A 434 -4.94 -4.49 12.62
CA VAL A 434 -4.70 -5.02 13.98
C VAL A 434 -4.17 -3.92 14.88
N SER A 435 -3.22 -3.13 14.35
CA SER A 435 -2.72 -1.92 15.00
C SER A 435 -2.16 -0.93 13.98
N GLY A 436 -2.14 0.35 14.33
CA GLY A 436 -1.38 1.36 13.59
C GLY A 436 0.13 1.28 13.93
N PRO A 437 0.93 2.22 13.39
CA PRO A 437 2.40 2.23 13.56
C PRO A 437 2.86 2.13 15.01
N GLN A 438 2.30 2.95 15.90
CA GLN A 438 2.65 2.94 17.35
C GLN A 438 2.31 1.60 18.01
N GLY A 439 1.11 1.07 17.79
CA GLY A 439 0.70 -0.22 18.40
C GLY A 439 1.52 -1.40 17.88
N THR A 440 1.99 -1.33 16.63
CA THR A 440 2.93 -2.30 16.04
C THR A 440 4.30 -2.19 16.72
N LEU A 441 4.79 -0.97 16.93
CA LEU A 441 6.03 -0.72 17.64
C LEU A 441 5.97 -1.22 19.09
N ASP A 442 4.87 -0.98 19.80
CA ASP A 442 4.65 -1.46 21.18
C ASP A 442 4.63 -3.00 21.24
N SER A 443 4.06 -3.62 20.20
CA SER A 443 4.07 -5.08 20.07
C SER A 443 5.47 -5.62 19.85
N MET A 444 6.28 -4.97 19.00
CA MET A 444 7.68 -5.32 18.75
C MET A 444 8.53 -5.12 20.02
N LYS A 445 8.32 -4.03 20.75
CA LYS A 445 9.00 -3.82 22.05
C LYS A 445 8.69 -4.94 23.03
N THR A 446 7.41 -5.30 23.14
CA THR A 446 6.99 -6.40 24.01
C THR A 446 7.61 -7.72 23.56
N PHE A 447 7.70 -7.98 22.26
CA PHE A 447 8.36 -9.15 21.69
C PHE A 447 9.82 -9.25 22.15
N VAL A 448 10.58 -8.15 22.07
CA VAL A 448 11.97 -8.10 22.54
C VAL A 448 12.06 -8.36 24.04
N ASP A 449 11.19 -7.76 24.85
CA ASP A 449 11.18 -7.93 26.30
C ASP A 449 10.83 -9.36 26.73
N GLU A 450 9.84 -9.97 26.05
CA GLU A 450 9.43 -11.34 26.31
C GLU A 450 10.51 -12.37 25.93
N ALA A 451 11.22 -12.14 24.83
CA ALA A 451 12.36 -12.96 24.46
C ALA A 451 13.50 -12.85 25.50
N ARG A 452 13.81 -11.65 25.94
CA ARG A 452 14.80 -11.40 27.01
C ARG A 452 14.41 -11.99 28.35
N ALA A 453 13.13 -12.05 28.65
CA ALA A 453 12.64 -12.68 29.88
C ALA A 453 12.96 -14.19 29.94
N ALA A 454 13.09 -14.84 28.79
CA ALA A 454 13.52 -16.22 28.68
C ALA A 454 15.05 -16.37 28.56
N ARG A 455 15.69 -15.42 27.83
CA ARG A 455 17.15 -15.41 27.64
C ARG A 455 17.66 -13.95 27.62
N PRO A 456 18.23 -13.46 28.73
CA PRO A 456 18.59 -12.03 28.87
C PRO A 456 19.68 -11.52 27.93
N ASP A 457 20.49 -12.40 27.35
CA ASP A 457 21.62 -12.10 26.45
C ASP A 457 21.31 -12.35 24.98
N VAL A 458 20.09 -12.74 24.63
CA VAL A 458 19.69 -12.97 23.23
C VAL A 458 19.78 -11.67 22.41
N LYS A 459 20.35 -11.78 21.22
CA LYS A 459 20.57 -10.66 20.29
C LYS A 459 19.45 -10.57 19.28
N PHE A 460 19.24 -9.39 18.68
CA PHE A 460 18.14 -9.18 17.72
C PHE A 460 18.60 -8.39 16.50
N ALA A 461 18.25 -8.87 15.32
CA ALA A 461 18.25 -8.11 14.08
C ALA A 461 16.78 -7.95 13.64
N VAL A 462 16.21 -6.77 13.87
CA VAL A 462 14.80 -6.46 13.63
C VAL A 462 14.68 -5.70 12.34
N ALA A 463 13.99 -6.27 11.37
CA ALA A 463 13.78 -5.63 10.08
C ALA A 463 12.72 -4.53 10.18
N ASP A 464 12.96 -3.43 9.48
CA ASP A 464 11.90 -2.50 9.11
C ASP A 464 10.98 -3.14 8.05
N VAL A 465 9.82 -2.55 7.78
CA VAL A 465 8.78 -3.13 6.93
C VAL A 465 8.89 -2.57 5.50
N PRO A 466 9.02 -3.43 4.47
CA PRO A 466 9.11 -2.94 3.10
C PRO A 466 7.79 -2.36 2.61
N GLN A 467 7.88 -1.42 1.68
CA GLN A 467 6.74 -0.93 0.94
C GLN A 467 6.16 -2.05 0.05
N ARG A 468 4.96 -1.84 -0.44
CA ARG A 468 4.23 -2.73 -1.35
C ARG A 468 3.58 -1.94 -2.46
N SER A 469 3.29 -2.58 -3.58
CA SER A 469 2.42 -1.98 -4.57
C SER A 469 0.99 -1.90 -4.05
N HIS A 470 0.17 -1.07 -4.70
CA HIS A 470 -1.20 -0.79 -4.28
C HIS A 470 -1.99 -2.06 -3.94
N ILE A 471 -2.52 -2.09 -2.72
CA ILE A 471 -3.51 -3.07 -2.27
C ILE A 471 -4.82 -2.30 -2.13
N GLY A 472 -5.82 -2.66 -2.93
CA GLY A 472 -7.07 -1.92 -3.08
C GLY A 472 -7.67 -1.44 -1.76
N GLY A 473 -8.03 -0.16 -1.71
CA GLY A 473 -8.67 0.45 -0.55
C GLY A 473 -7.75 0.74 0.65
N ARG A 474 -6.42 0.67 0.51
CA ARG A 474 -5.44 0.86 1.58
C ARG A 474 -4.36 1.88 1.22
N ASP A 475 -4.77 3.05 0.79
CA ASP A 475 -3.88 4.16 0.43
C ASP A 475 -3.13 4.75 1.65
N ASP A 476 -3.57 4.42 2.87
CA ASP A 476 -2.92 4.75 4.13
C ASP A 476 -1.65 3.95 4.42
N LEU A 477 -1.50 2.76 3.83
CA LEU A 477 -0.42 1.84 4.18
C LEU A 477 0.98 2.36 3.87
N PRO A 478 1.26 3.08 2.78
CA PRO A 478 2.59 3.65 2.54
C PRO A 478 3.03 4.59 3.66
N VAL A 479 2.13 5.44 4.13
CA VAL A 479 2.38 6.39 5.23
C VAL A 479 2.59 5.62 6.54
N SER A 480 1.65 4.76 6.90
CA SER A 480 1.73 3.97 8.12
C SER A 480 3.01 3.11 8.19
N THR A 481 3.44 2.54 7.06
CA THR A 481 4.68 1.76 6.99
C THR A 481 5.90 2.64 7.24
N THR A 482 5.95 3.81 6.59
CA THR A 482 7.04 4.78 6.78
C THR A 482 7.11 5.27 8.23
N ASP A 483 5.98 5.62 8.82
CA ASP A 483 5.91 6.06 10.21
C ASP A 483 6.44 4.97 11.17
N TYR A 484 6.02 3.73 10.96
CA TYR A 484 6.53 2.61 11.75
C TYR A 484 8.05 2.46 11.64
N ASP A 485 8.58 2.48 10.42
CA ASP A 485 10.01 2.31 10.16
C ASP A 485 10.85 3.40 10.83
N LEU A 486 10.40 4.64 10.74
CA LEU A 486 11.07 5.77 11.41
C LEU A 486 11.06 5.59 12.94
N MET A 487 9.91 5.24 13.51
CA MET A 487 9.78 5.01 14.94
C MET A 487 10.61 3.80 15.41
N LEU A 488 10.66 2.72 14.62
CA LEU A 488 11.47 1.53 14.93
C LEU A 488 12.95 1.89 15.01
N ARG A 489 13.48 2.60 14.01
CA ARG A 489 14.88 3.03 13.97
C ARG A 489 15.28 3.88 15.20
N GLN A 490 14.40 4.74 15.65
CA GLN A 490 14.62 5.54 16.86
C GLN A 490 14.49 4.71 18.16
N ALA A 491 13.50 3.83 18.21
CA ALA A 491 13.20 3.05 19.40
C ALA A 491 14.25 1.98 19.69
N VAL A 492 14.78 1.32 18.67
CA VAL A 492 15.77 0.24 18.77
C VAL A 492 17.02 0.70 19.52
N GLN A 493 17.46 1.94 19.34
CA GLN A 493 18.60 2.50 20.06
C GLN A 493 18.39 2.47 21.57
N ARG A 494 17.15 2.70 22.04
CA ARG A 494 16.79 2.65 23.46
C ARG A 494 16.57 1.22 23.98
N TRP A 495 16.25 0.29 23.07
CA TRP A 495 16.05 -1.12 23.42
C TRP A 495 17.35 -1.89 23.47
N SER A 496 18.36 -1.45 22.72
CA SER A 496 19.65 -2.11 22.64
C SER A 496 20.41 -2.00 23.98
N THR A 497 20.95 -3.12 24.43
CA THR A 497 21.78 -3.17 25.64
C THR A 497 23.13 -3.82 25.32
N PRO A 498 24.19 -3.56 26.12
CA PRO A 498 25.48 -4.19 25.84
C PRO A 498 25.47 -5.73 25.86
N VAL A 499 24.58 -6.38 26.57
CA VAL A 499 24.48 -7.85 26.63
C VAL A 499 23.50 -8.44 25.64
N SER A 500 22.53 -7.65 25.22
CA SER A 500 21.48 -8.03 24.28
C SER A 500 21.25 -6.88 23.29
N PRO A 501 22.15 -6.71 22.31
CA PRO A 501 22.00 -5.68 21.30
C PRO A 501 20.78 -5.96 20.41
N VAL A 502 20.13 -4.88 19.99
CA VAL A 502 19.07 -4.86 19.01
C VAL A 502 19.53 -3.95 17.87
N GLU A 503 19.56 -4.44 16.66
CA GLU A 503 19.94 -3.68 15.46
C GLU A 503 18.81 -3.70 14.46
N VAL A 504 18.66 -2.61 13.71
CA VAL A 504 17.67 -2.53 12.63
C VAL A 504 18.26 -3.08 11.33
N VAL A 505 17.53 -3.96 10.69
CA VAL A 505 17.83 -4.41 9.32
C VAL A 505 17.09 -3.49 8.36
N ASN A 506 17.83 -2.86 7.46
CA ASN A 506 17.28 -2.00 6.43
C ASN A 506 16.64 -2.84 5.31
N TRP A 507 15.56 -3.53 5.62
CA TRP A 507 14.84 -4.34 4.63
C TRP A 507 14.15 -3.44 3.62
N SER A 508 13.43 -2.42 4.08
CA SER A 508 12.69 -1.49 3.24
C SER A 508 13.57 -0.82 2.17
N GLY A 509 14.82 -0.46 2.52
CA GLY A 509 15.77 0.16 1.60
C GLY A 509 16.43 -0.81 0.61
N ASN A 510 16.46 -2.11 0.90
CA ASN A 510 17.05 -3.14 0.04
C ASN A 510 16.03 -3.87 -0.83
N TYR A 511 14.74 -3.80 -0.51
CA TYR A 511 13.68 -4.51 -1.20
C TYR A 511 13.04 -3.63 -2.27
N SER A 512 13.23 -3.98 -3.53
CA SER A 512 12.73 -3.19 -4.67
C SER A 512 11.21 -3.23 -4.77
N CYS A 513 10.54 -2.59 -3.82
CA CYS A 513 9.09 -2.49 -3.75
C CYS A 513 8.68 -1.08 -3.32
N ALA A 514 7.78 -0.48 -4.06
CA ALA A 514 7.21 0.84 -3.81
C ALA A 514 5.70 0.80 -4.10
N PRO A 515 4.91 1.80 -3.68
CA PRO A 515 3.48 1.83 -3.97
C PRO A 515 3.12 1.72 -5.45
N GLY A 516 3.98 2.21 -6.36
CA GLY A 516 3.75 2.16 -7.81
C GLY A 516 4.20 0.87 -8.50
N ALA A 517 5.18 0.16 -7.96
CA ALA A 517 5.74 -1.07 -8.55
C ALA A 517 6.50 -1.89 -7.53
N CYS A 518 6.53 -3.21 -7.71
CA CYS A 518 7.27 -4.12 -6.83
C CYS A 518 8.02 -5.20 -7.64
N PRO A 519 9.15 -4.86 -8.28
CA PRO A 519 9.95 -5.83 -9.03
C PRO A 519 10.44 -7.02 -8.20
N ALA A 520 10.64 -6.85 -6.90
CA ALA A 520 11.07 -7.89 -5.96
C ALA A 520 9.94 -8.81 -5.51
N GLY A 521 8.67 -8.44 -5.77
CA GLY A 521 7.50 -9.21 -5.33
C GLY A 521 6.71 -9.78 -6.50
N TYR A 522 6.24 -11.03 -6.39
CA TYR A 522 5.44 -11.65 -7.44
C TYR A 522 3.99 -11.16 -7.48
N ASP A 523 3.46 -10.69 -6.37
CA ASP A 523 2.08 -10.20 -6.22
C ASP A 523 2.01 -8.76 -5.69
N GLY A 524 3.11 -8.03 -5.79
CA GLY A 524 3.22 -6.68 -5.28
C GLY A 524 3.71 -6.58 -3.84
N LEU A 525 4.01 -7.72 -3.19
CA LEU A 525 4.50 -7.80 -1.82
C LEU A 525 5.46 -8.98 -1.62
N HIS A 526 4.94 -10.22 -1.80
CA HIS A 526 5.68 -11.44 -1.44
C HIS A 526 6.87 -11.67 -2.37
N PRO A 527 8.04 -12.05 -1.82
CA PRO A 527 9.27 -12.08 -2.58
C PRO A 527 9.25 -13.12 -3.71
N ASN A 528 9.66 -12.70 -4.88
CA ASN A 528 10.16 -13.58 -5.93
C ASN A 528 11.65 -13.89 -5.70
N ALA A 529 12.29 -14.59 -6.62
CA ALA A 529 13.69 -14.96 -6.46
C ALA A 529 14.64 -13.76 -6.28
N LEU A 530 14.36 -12.60 -6.90
CA LEU A 530 15.11 -11.36 -6.69
C LEU A 530 14.89 -10.83 -5.27
N GLY A 531 13.65 -10.78 -4.82
CA GLY A 531 13.29 -10.32 -3.48
C GLY A 531 13.92 -11.18 -2.39
N GLU A 532 14.00 -12.51 -2.58
CA GLU A 532 14.70 -13.40 -1.65
C GLU A 532 16.16 -13.02 -1.46
N PHE A 533 16.89 -12.71 -2.54
CA PHE A 533 18.28 -12.25 -2.46
C PHE A 533 18.39 -10.88 -1.81
N GLN A 534 17.48 -9.97 -2.11
CA GLN A 534 17.48 -8.62 -1.54
C GLN A 534 17.23 -8.63 -0.03
N ILE A 535 16.30 -9.48 0.44
CA ILE A 535 16.03 -9.65 1.86
C ILE A 535 17.25 -10.27 2.56
N ALA A 536 17.80 -11.33 2.00
CA ALA A 536 19.02 -11.97 2.56
C ALA A 536 20.16 -10.95 2.66
N HIS A 537 20.43 -10.20 1.59
CA HIS A 537 21.45 -9.16 1.56
C HIS A 537 21.28 -8.10 2.65
N ALA A 538 20.04 -7.67 2.93
CA ALA A 538 19.76 -6.74 4.02
C ALA A 538 20.15 -7.30 5.41
N PHE A 539 19.82 -8.58 5.66
CA PHE A 539 20.23 -9.27 6.89
C PHE A 539 21.75 -9.51 6.91
N GLU A 540 22.36 -10.01 5.83
CA GLU A 540 23.80 -10.21 5.68
C GLU A 540 24.58 -8.95 6.00
N THR A 541 24.16 -7.81 5.43
CA THR A 541 24.76 -6.49 5.69
C THR A 541 24.72 -6.14 7.17
N THR A 542 23.56 -6.30 7.81
CA THR A 542 23.41 -6.00 9.25
C THR A 542 24.23 -6.96 10.11
N LEU A 543 24.25 -8.24 9.78
CA LEU A 543 25.01 -9.24 10.52
C LEU A 543 26.53 -9.01 10.40
N HIS A 544 26.99 -8.67 9.22
CA HIS A 544 28.37 -8.30 8.99
C HIS A 544 28.75 -7.00 9.69
N ASP A 545 28.04 -5.90 9.45
CA ASP A 545 28.44 -4.57 9.89
C ASP A 545 28.21 -4.32 11.38
N ARG A 546 27.18 -4.94 11.97
CA ARG A 546 26.77 -4.68 13.35
C ARG A 546 27.15 -5.80 14.32
N TYR A 547 27.25 -7.02 13.83
CA TYR A 547 27.58 -8.18 14.68
C TYR A 547 28.96 -8.77 14.37
N GLY A 548 29.62 -8.32 13.29
CA GLY A 548 30.91 -8.86 12.87
C GLY A 548 30.84 -10.33 12.44
N ILE A 549 29.69 -10.76 11.91
CA ILE A 549 29.47 -12.12 11.45
C ILE A 549 29.74 -12.16 9.94
N GLY A 550 30.52 -13.15 9.47
CA GLY A 550 30.99 -13.23 8.10
C GLY A 550 32.13 -12.25 7.81
N GLN A 551 32.77 -12.41 6.67
CA GLN A 551 33.91 -11.59 6.23
C GLN A 551 33.55 -10.67 5.06
N THR A 552 32.55 -11.07 4.26
CA THR A 552 32.10 -10.34 3.07
C THR A 552 30.58 -10.41 2.94
N VAL A 553 30.01 -9.40 2.31
CA VAL A 553 28.59 -9.40 1.92
C VAL A 553 28.54 -9.38 0.40
N PRO A 554 27.96 -10.41 -0.24
CA PRO A 554 27.87 -10.47 -1.69
C PRO A 554 26.84 -9.46 -2.22
N ASP A 555 27.10 -8.91 -3.40
CA ASP A 555 26.10 -8.13 -4.10
C ASP A 555 24.89 -8.99 -4.49
N VAL A 556 23.72 -8.38 -4.55
CA VAL A 556 22.52 -9.02 -5.10
C VAL A 556 22.78 -9.42 -6.56
N PRO A 557 22.60 -10.69 -6.93
CA PRO A 557 22.95 -11.15 -8.27
C PRO A 557 22.08 -10.49 -9.35
N ARG A 558 22.69 -10.12 -10.47
CA ARG A 558 21.97 -9.52 -11.61
C ARG A 558 21.04 -10.51 -12.33
N SER A 559 21.29 -11.79 -12.20
CA SER A 559 20.45 -12.86 -12.75
C SER A 559 20.08 -13.80 -11.63
N VAL A 560 18.79 -14.03 -11.47
CA VAL A 560 18.21 -14.87 -10.42
C VAL A 560 17.59 -16.12 -11.07
N PRO A 561 17.46 -17.25 -10.32
CA PRO A 561 16.78 -18.42 -10.83
C PRO A 561 15.32 -18.13 -11.17
N GLU A 562 14.86 -18.62 -12.32
CA GLU A 562 13.46 -18.51 -12.72
C GLU A 562 12.62 -19.62 -12.06
N ARG A 563 11.38 -19.29 -11.72
CA ARG A 563 10.41 -20.23 -11.22
C ARG A 563 9.90 -21.11 -12.38
N PRO A 564 9.83 -22.44 -12.24
CA PRO A 564 9.33 -23.32 -13.30
C PRO A 564 7.87 -23.02 -13.66
N LEU A 565 7.54 -23.07 -14.96
CA LEU A 565 6.21 -22.83 -15.52
C LEU A 565 5.66 -24.11 -16.17
N ASP A 566 5.50 -25.17 -15.38
CA ASP A 566 4.96 -26.44 -15.84
C ASP A 566 3.47 -26.32 -16.21
N VAL A 567 3.09 -26.97 -17.31
CA VAL A 567 1.69 -26.99 -17.77
C VAL A 567 0.87 -27.95 -16.91
N ALA A 568 -0.33 -27.54 -16.51
CA ALA A 568 -1.25 -28.40 -15.78
C ALA A 568 -1.58 -29.69 -16.59
N ARG A 569 -1.42 -30.86 -15.96
CA ARG A 569 -1.61 -32.18 -16.58
C ARG A 569 -2.86 -32.86 -16.02
N ASN A 570 -3.35 -33.86 -16.77
CA ASN A 570 -4.51 -34.67 -16.40
C ASN A 570 -5.75 -33.84 -16.04
N VAL A 571 -5.95 -32.74 -16.78
CA VAL A 571 -7.12 -31.89 -16.59
C VAL A 571 -8.37 -32.67 -16.97
N ARG A 572 -9.34 -32.73 -16.05
CA ARG A 572 -10.61 -33.43 -16.20
C ARG A 572 -11.75 -32.50 -15.83
N ALA A 573 -12.82 -32.49 -16.63
CA ALA A 573 -14.07 -31.85 -16.30
C ALA A 573 -15.14 -32.96 -16.23
N VAL A 574 -15.87 -32.99 -15.14
CA VAL A 574 -16.95 -33.97 -14.92
C VAL A 574 -18.21 -33.25 -14.46
N SER A 575 -19.36 -33.76 -14.89
CA SER A 575 -20.64 -33.34 -14.31
C SER A 575 -20.65 -33.66 -12.81
N SER A 576 -21.18 -32.75 -12.03
CA SER A 576 -21.33 -32.89 -10.59
C SER A 576 -22.66 -32.27 -10.14
N ASP A 577 -23.08 -32.58 -8.91
CA ASP A 577 -24.29 -31.97 -8.32
C ASP A 577 -24.18 -30.44 -8.17
N LEU A 578 -22.95 -29.90 -8.19
CA LEU A 578 -22.69 -28.46 -8.23
C LEU A 578 -22.90 -27.85 -9.65
N GLY A 579 -22.82 -28.68 -10.69
CA GLY A 579 -22.78 -28.33 -12.10
C GLY A 579 -21.64 -29.03 -12.82
N VAL A 580 -20.45 -28.40 -12.90
CA VAL A 580 -19.25 -29.03 -13.45
C VAL A 580 -18.06 -28.83 -12.50
N THR A 581 -17.41 -29.90 -12.15
CA THR A 581 -16.15 -29.89 -11.39
C THR A 581 -14.97 -30.16 -12.30
N VAL A 582 -13.99 -29.26 -12.30
CA VAL A 582 -12.75 -29.37 -13.05
C VAL A 582 -11.58 -29.62 -12.07
N THR A 583 -10.78 -30.65 -12.33
CA THR A 583 -9.63 -31.02 -11.50
C THR A 583 -8.41 -31.30 -12.39
N TRP A 584 -7.21 -31.16 -11.81
CA TRP A 584 -5.96 -31.48 -12.48
C TRP A 584 -4.89 -31.93 -11.47
N ASP A 585 -3.77 -32.44 -11.97
CA ASP A 585 -2.65 -32.79 -11.10
C ASP A 585 -2.05 -31.53 -10.48
N ARG A 586 -1.75 -31.59 -9.19
CA ARG A 586 -1.06 -30.51 -8.49
C ARG A 586 0.32 -30.28 -9.10
N VAL A 587 0.63 -29.04 -9.47
CA VAL A 587 1.94 -28.64 -9.98
C VAL A 587 2.77 -28.10 -8.82
N HIS A 588 3.90 -28.75 -8.51
CA HIS A 588 4.77 -28.28 -7.43
C HIS A 588 5.28 -26.88 -7.72
N GLY A 589 5.17 -26.01 -6.75
CA GLY A 589 5.59 -24.62 -6.88
C GLY A 589 4.63 -23.70 -7.65
N ALA A 590 3.48 -24.16 -8.09
CA ALA A 590 2.46 -23.26 -8.62
C ALA A 590 1.94 -22.36 -7.49
N ARG A 591 1.98 -21.04 -7.70
CA ARG A 591 1.38 -20.06 -6.75
C ARG A 591 -0.12 -20.06 -6.82
N GLY A 592 -0.66 -20.40 -7.97
CA GLY A 592 -2.07 -20.55 -8.26
C GLY A 592 -2.27 -21.05 -9.69
N TYR A 593 -3.50 -21.00 -10.12
CA TYR A 593 -3.88 -21.40 -11.48
C TYR A 593 -4.89 -20.40 -12.01
N THR A 594 -4.93 -20.24 -13.34
CA THR A 594 -6.04 -19.59 -14.02
C THR A 594 -6.82 -20.66 -14.79
N VAL A 595 -8.11 -20.75 -14.52
CA VAL A 595 -9.04 -21.55 -15.30
C VAL A 595 -9.79 -20.65 -16.24
N ARG A 596 -9.76 -20.96 -17.54
CA ARG A 596 -10.66 -20.31 -18.48
C ARG A 596 -11.83 -21.21 -18.81
N SER A 597 -13.03 -20.65 -18.82
CA SER A 597 -14.27 -21.36 -19.09
C SER A 597 -15.15 -20.59 -20.07
N ARG A 598 -15.96 -21.30 -20.84
CA ARG A 598 -17.02 -20.73 -21.67
C ARG A 598 -18.08 -21.77 -22.00
N LEU A 599 -19.29 -21.33 -22.31
CA LEU A 599 -20.30 -22.17 -22.94
C LEU A 599 -19.86 -22.55 -24.36
N VAL A 600 -20.13 -23.77 -24.75
CA VAL A 600 -19.90 -24.22 -26.14
C VAL A 600 -20.64 -23.33 -27.13
N GLY A 601 -19.91 -22.80 -28.11
CA GLY A 601 -20.43 -21.84 -29.08
C GLY A 601 -20.23 -20.36 -28.68
N ALA A 602 -19.87 -20.04 -27.44
CA ALA A 602 -19.49 -18.70 -27.07
C ALA A 602 -18.10 -18.35 -27.63
N THR A 603 -17.89 -17.09 -28.02
CA THR A 603 -16.60 -16.62 -28.56
C THR A 603 -15.61 -16.20 -27.47
N ALA A 604 -16.10 -15.60 -26.38
CA ALA A 604 -15.28 -15.09 -25.30
C ALA A 604 -15.01 -16.18 -24.24
N TRP A 605 -13.81 -16.16 -23.67
CA TRP A 605 -13.44 -16.93 -22.50
C TRP A 605 -13.59 -16.06 -21.25
N ASN A 606 -14.09 -16.64 -20.17
CA ASN A 606 -13.97 -16.10 -18.84
C ASN A 606 -12.75 -16.73 -18.17
N GLU A 607 -11.88 -15.91 -17.59
CA GLU A 607 -10.71 -16.38 -16.86
C GLU A 607 -10.93 -16.17 -15.35
N THR A 608 -10.71 -17.22 -14.55
CA THR A 608 -10.90 -17.21 -13.11
C THR A 608 -9.63 -17.72 -12.44
N PRO A 609 -9.00 -16.91 -11.56
CA PRO A 609 -7.87 -17.36 -10.75
C PRO A 609 -8.36 -18.29 -9.64
N VAL A 610 -7.61 -19.37 -9.39
CA VAL A 610 -7.89 -20.32 -8.30
C VAL A 610 -6.59 -20.72 -7.60
N GLN A 611 -6.65 -20.97 -6.29
CA GLN A 611 -5.48 -21.28 -5.48
C GLN A 611 -5.20 -22.78 -5.36
N ALA A 612 -6.20 -23.62 -5.60
CA ALA A 612 -6.09 -25.06 -5.55
C ALA A 612 -6.28 -25.68 -6.94
N ASN A 613 -5.92 -26.93 -7.10
CA ASN A 613 -6.08 -27.70 -8.34
C ASN A 613 -7.53 -28.19 -8.54
N ARG A 614 -8.50 -27.29 -8.28
CA ARG A 614 -9.93 -27.53 -8.46
C ARG A 614 -10.63 -26.23 -8.83
N TYR A 615 -11.64 -26.36 -9.70
CA TYR A 615 -12.56 -25.28 -10.06
C TYR A 615 -13.95 -25.86 -10.23
N ASP A 616 -14.97 -25.23 -9.68
CA ASP A 616 -16.36 -25.63 -9.79
C ASP A 616 -17.17 -24.55 -10.52
N THR A 617 -17.87 -24.96 -11.58
CA THR A 617 -18.86 -24.11 -12.27
C THR A 617 -20.21 -24.36 -11.61
N THR A 618 -20.58 -23.48 -10.70
CA THR A 618 -21.85 -23.56 -9.95
C THR A 618 -22.95 -22.74 -10.60
N TRP A 619 -22.61 -21.62 -11.23
CA TRP A 619 -23.55 -20.76 -11.92
C TRP A 619 -23.87 -21.30 -13.32
N THR A 620 -24.63 -22.39 -13.36
CA THR A 620 -24.95 -23.11 -14.59
C THR A 620 -26.36 -23.69 -14.54
N GLN A 621 -26.86 -24.16 -15.67
CA GLN A 621 -28.15 -24.81 -15.80
C GLN A 621 -28.00 -26.23 -16.36
N ASP A 622 -29.00 -27.04 -16.12
CA ASP A 622 -29.06 -28.39 -16.64
C ASP A 622 -28.95 -28.42 -18.16
N GLY A 623 -28.09 -29.29 -18.67
CA GLY A 623 -27.82 -29.44 -20.10
C GLY A 623 -26.87 -28.42 -20.72
N TRP A 624 -26.37 -27.43 -19.99
CA TRP A 624 -25.36 -26.51 -20.53
C TRP A 624 -24.03 -27.20 -20.70
N GLU A 625 -23.47 -27.11 -21.91
CA GLU A 625 -22.15 -27.67 -22.22
C GLU A 625 -21.08 -26.59 -22.13
N TRP A 626 -20.02 -26.87 -21.36
CA TRP A 626 -18.93 -25.98 -21.06
C TRP A 626 -17.62 -26.47 -21.64
N GLU A 627 -16.76 -25.52 -22.02
CA GLU A 627 -15.34 -25.74 -22.37
C GLU A 627 -14.43 -25.17 -21.30
N TYR A 628 -13.35 -25.87 -20.99
CA TYR A 628 -12.35 -25.49 -19.99
C TYR A 628 -10.95 -25.67 -20.50
N SER A 629 -10.02 -24.87 -19.99
CA SER A 629 -8.58 -25.04 -20.10
C SER A 629 -7.91 -24.39 -18.89
N VAL A 630 -6.79 -24.91 -18.45
CA VAL A 630 -6.11 -24.50 -17.20
C VAL A 630 -4.67 -24.15 -17.51
N ARG A 631 -4.14 -23.12 -16.87
CA ARG A 631 -2.71 -22.80 -16.84
C ARG A 631 -2.26 -22.55 -15.41
N VAL A 632 -0.97 -22.81 -15.14
CA VAL A 632 -0.31 -22.35 -13.90
C VAL A 632 -0.17 -20.83 -14.00
N ASP A 633 -0.44 -20.15 -12.90
CA ASP A 633 -0.30 -18.72 -12.75
C ASP A 633 0.59 -18.43 -11.53
N ASN A 634 1.79 -17.96 -11.79
CA ASN A 634 2.75 -17.56 -10.78
C ASN A 634 2.82 -16.03 -10.62
N ALA A 635 1.76 -15.33 -11.03
CA ALA A 635 1.67 -13.87 -11.00
C ALA A 635 2.88 -13.21 -11.70
N GLY A 636 3.63 -12.33 -11.03
CA GLY A 636 4.80 -11.65 -11.58
C GLY A 636 5.93 -12.58 -12.05
N ASP A 637 5.96 -13.84 -11.59
CA ASP A 637 6.92 -14.84 -12.04
C ASP A 637 6.48 -15.56 -13.34
N GLY A 638 5.34 -15.14 -13.93
CA GLY A 638 4.87 -15.59 -15.23
C GLY A 638 3.77 -16.65 -15.19
N VAL A 639 3.32 -17.05 -16.37
CA VAL A 639 2.23 -18.01 -16.57
C VAL A 639 2.67 -19.13 -17.52
N SER A 640 2.17 -20.34 -17.30
CA SER A 640 2.43 -21.45 -18.22
C SER A 640 1.58 -21.36 -19.49
N ALA A 641 1.88 -22.22 -20.47
CA ALA A 641 0.96 -22.48 -21.56
C ALA A 641 -0.35 -23.10 -21.02
N TRP A 642 -1.43 -22.90 -21.79
CA TRP A 642 -2.74 -23.49 -21.50
C TRP A 642 -2.73 -25.01 -21.73
N SER A 643 -3.43 -25.75 -20.88
CA SER A 643 -3.74 -27.17 -21.11
C SER A 643 -4.63 -27.31 -22.37
N PRO A 644 -4.70 -28.51 -22.98
CA PRO A 644 -5.74 -28.78 -23.98
C PRO A 644 -7.14 -28.46 -23.47
N VAL A 645 -8.01 -28.01 -24.38
CA VAL A 645 -9.42 -27.73 -24.06
C VAL A 645 -10.17 -29.04 -23.82
N ILE A 646 -10.95 -29.10 -22.76
CA ILE A 646 -11.83 -30.21 -22.39
C ILE A 646 -13.28 -29.73 -22.26
N ARG A 647 -14.24 -30.66 -22.25
CA ARG A 647 -15.67 -30.35 -22.19
C ARG A 647 -16.38 -31.18 -21.14
N ALA A 648 -17.50 -30.61 -20.61
CA ALA A 648 -18.44 -31.35 -19.79
C ALA A 648 -19.82 -30.67 -19.86
N THR A 649 -20.87 -31.47 -19.71
CA THR A 649 -22.26 -31.03 -19.61
C THR A 649 -22.63 -30.90 -18.14
N ALA A 650 -23.24 -29.79 -17.76
CA ALA A 650 -23.69 -29.55 -16.39
C ALA A 650 -25.03 -30.22 -16.10
N HIS A 651 -25.13 -30.81 -14.92
CA HIS A 651 -26.37 -31.35 -14.35
C HIS A 651 -26.47 -30.99 -12.87
N PRO A 652 -26.67 -29.68 -12.54
CA PRO A 652 -26.71 -29.25 -11.14
C PRO A 652 -27.96 -29.74 -10.41
N HIS A 653 -27.81 -30.11 -9.13
CA HIS A 653 -28.90 -30.40 -8.21
C HIS A 653 -29.16 -29.21 -7.27
N THR A 654 -28.96 -28.02 -7.76
CA THR A 654 -29.21 -26.75 -7.06
C THR A 654 -30.56 -26.18 -7.48
N ALA A 655 -31.21 -25.40 -6.63
CA ALA A 655 -32.50 -24.78 -6.94
C ALA A 655 -32.29 -23.54 -7.85
N ALA A 656 -33.37 -23.19 -8.55
CA ALA A 656 -33.42 -21.92 -9.28
C ALA A 656 -33.30 -20.73 -8.31
N PRO A 657 -32.90 -19.54 -8.80
CA PRO A 657 -32.83 -18.35 -7.95
C PRO A 657 -34.21 -17.91 -7.44
N PRO A 658 -34.24 -17.08 -6.39
CA PRO A 658 -35.50 -16.45 -5.96
C PRO A 658 -36.04 -15.52 -7.04
N THR A 659 -37.34 -15.23 -6.99
CA THR A 659 -38.03 -14.34 -7.93
C THR A 659 -38.48 -13.06 -7.23
N HIS A 660 -38.79 -12.02 -8.02
CA HIS A 660 -39.32 -10.75 -7.52
C HIS A 660 -38.45 -10.14 -6.42
N VAL A 661 -37.10 -10.14 -6.63
CA VAL A 661 -36.15 -9.53 -5.69
C VAL A 661 -36.30 -8.01 -5.70
N LEU A 662 -36.78 -7.46 -4.59
CA LEU A 662 -36.97 -6.03 -4.37
C LEU A 662 -35.86 -5.48 -3.47
N THR A 663 -35.30 -4.33 -3.82
CA THR A 663 -34.24 -3.64 -3.04
C THR A 663 -34.70 -2.24 -2.65
N HIS A 664 -34.43 -1.85 -1.38
CA HIS A 664 -34.67 -0.50 -0.88
C HIS A 664 -33.39 -0.03 -0.16
N ALA A 665 -32.79 1.04 -0.67
CA ALA A 665 -31.62 1.63 -0.02
C ALA A 665 -32.00 2.20 1.35
N THR A 666 -31.14 1.98 2.34
CA THR A 666 -31.22 2.57 3.69
C THR A 666 -30.04 3.52 3.90
N LEU A 667 -29.92 4.14 5.09
CA LEU A 667 -28.86 5.12 5.37
C LEU A 667 -27.45 4.51 5.29
N ASP A 668 -27.31 3.23 5.62
CA ASP A 668 -26.05 2.50 5.73
C ASP A 668 -26.11 1.08 5.11
N GLY A 669 -27.12 0.84 4.25
CA GLY A 669 -27.28 -0.48 3.70
C GLY A 669 -28.45 -0.64 2.73
N VAL A 670 -28.99 -1.86 2.67
CA VAL A 670 -30.11 -2.21 1.78
C VAL A 670 -31.06 -3.21 2.43
N ASP A 671 -32.36 -2.94 2.34
CA ASP A 671 -33.45 -3.88 2.63
C ASP A 671 -33.79 -4.67 1.38
N LEU A 672 -33.87 -5.98 1.53
CA LEU A 672 -34.28 -6.89 0.46
C LEU A 672 -35.53 -7.69 0.85
N SER A 673 -36.36 -7.95 -0.14
CA SER A 673 -37.45 -8.94 -0.03
C SER A 673 -37.63 -9.67 -1.36
N TRP A 674 -38.07 -10.92 -1.33
CA TRP A 674 -38.21 -11.75 -2.52
C TRP A 674 -39.26 -12.84 -2.36
N GLU A 675 -39.64 -13.44 -3.47
CA GLU A 675 -40.42 -14.65 -3.48
C GLU A 675 -39.52 -15.89 -3.48
N PRO A 676 -39.86 -16.96 -2.77
CA PRO A 676 -39.09 -18.19 -2.71
C PRO A 676 -38.85 -18.78 -4.10
N ALA A 677 -37.72 -19.47 -4.21
CA ALA A 677 -37.42 -20.28 -5.40
C ALA A 677 -38.54 -21.32 -5.64
N THR A 678 -38.79 -21.65 -6.88
CA THR A 678 -39.77 -22.66 -7.30
C THR A 678 -39.12 -23.63 -8.29
N GLY A 679 -39.74 -24.79 -8.50
CA GLY A 679 -39.26 -25.83 -9.42
C GLY A 679 -38.34 -26.87 -8.77
N PRO A 680 -37.50 -27.55 -9.55
CA PRO A 680 -36.62 -28.62 -9.03
C PRO A 680 -35.76 -28.16 -7.87
N TYR A 681 -35.62 -29.00 -6.85
CA TYR A 681 -34.78 -28.78 -5.65
C TYR A 681 -35.13 -27.56 -4.79
N SER A 682 -36.24 -26.84 -5.07
CA SER A 682 -36.68 -25.68 -4.30
C SER A 682 -37.01 -26.00 -2.85
N ASP A 683 -37.48 -27.21 -2.58
CA ASP A 683 -37.78 -27.76 -1.24
C ASP A 683 -36.53 -28.04 -0.41
N SER A 684 -35.36 -28.11 -1.06
CA SER A 684 -34.06 -28.36 -0.42
C SER A 684 -33.29 -27.08 -0.07
N VAL A 685 -33.83 -25.90 -0.39
CA VAL A 685 -33.17 -24.62 -0.10
C VAL A 685 -33.04 -24.42 1.40
N ASP A 686 -31.76 -24.28 1.85
CA ASP A 686 -31.44 -24.03 3.26
C ASP A 686 -31.30 -22.53 3.55
N ARG A 687 -30.76 -21.76 2.57
CA ARG A 687 -30.50 -20.34 2.69
C ARG A 687 -30.52 -19.64 1.35
N TYR A 688 -30.68 -18.33 1.40
CA TYR A 688 -30.47 -17.43 0.25
C TYR A 688 -29.21 -16.64 0.49
N GLU A 689 -28.29 -16.64 -0.47
CA GLU A 689 -27.10 -15.80 -0.46
C GLU A 689 -27.42 -14.44 -1.08
N ILE A 690 -26.99 -13.39 -0.40
CA ILE A 690 -27.06 -12.01 -0.88
C ILE A 690 -25.64 -11.59 -1.19
N ILE A 691 -25.43 -11.24 -2.45
CA ILE A 691 -24.15 -10.85 -3.02
C ILE A 691 -24.19 -9.35 -3.24
N THR A 692 -23.22 -8.62 -2.67
CA THR A 692 -23.07 -7.18 -2.86
C THR A 692 -21.68 -6.84 -3.37
N TRP A 693 -21.61 -5.87 -4.28
CA TRP A 693 -20.34 -5.38 -4.81
C TRP A 693 -20.37 -3.86 -4.94
N ASP A 694 -19.42 -3.19 -4.26
CA ASP A 694 -19.20 -1.75 -4.31
C ASP A 694 -18.50 -1.37 -5.63
N ARG A 695 -19.18 -0.61 -6.49
CA ARG A 695 -18.67 -0.19 -7.80
C ARG A 695 -17.73 1.01 -7.70
N ASP A 696 -17.82 1.78 -6.62
CA ASP A 696 -17.09 3.04 -6.46
C ASP A 696 -15.74 2.84 -5.75
N THR A 697 -15.55 1.69 -5.10
CA THR A 697 -14.28 1.35 -4.48
C THR A 697 -13.42 0.53 -5.45
N PRO A 698 -12.31 1.08 -5.98
CA PRO A 698 -11.39 0.33 -6.84
C PRO A 698 -10.87 -0.93 -6.13
N GLY A 699 -10.96 -2.07 -6.79
CA GLY A 699 -10.51 -3.34 -6.22
C GLY A 699 -11.40 -3.92 -5.11
N ALA A 700 -12.62 -3.40 -4.92
CA ALA A 700 -13.55 -3.94 -3.95
C ALA A 700 -13.84 -5.42 -4.21
N PHE A 701 -13.83 -6.20 -3.14
CA PHE A 701 -14.21 -7.62 -3.19
C PHE A 701 -15.74 -7.77 -3.19
N ILE A 702 -16.22 -8.79 -3.89
CA ILE A 702 -17.60 -9.25 -3.73
C ILE A 702 -17.78 -9.71 -2.29
N GLN A 703 -18.80 -9.18 -1.64
CA GLN A 703 -19.19 -9.60 -0.30
C GLN A 703 -20.44 -10.46 -0.38
N SER A 704 -20.50 -11.50 0.42
CA SER A 704 -21.68 -12.34 0.52
C SER A 704 -22.09 -12.56 1.97
N THR A 705 -23.36 -12.68 2.17
CA THR A 705 -23.98 -13.14 3.42
C THR A 705 -25.21 -13.93 3.08
N ALA A 706 -25.63 -14.79 3.98
CA ALA A 706 -26.83 -15.57 3.73
C ALA A 706 -27.88 -15.38 4.82
N VAL A 707 -29.11 -15.60 4.45
CA VAL A 707 -30.25 -15.59 5.40
C VAL A 707 -31.19 -16.76 5.13
N ARG A 708 -31.97 -17.14 6.17
CA ARG A 708 -33.13 -17.95 6.02
C ARG A 708 -34.36 -17.04 5.96
N GLY A 709 -35.34 -17.43 5.20
CA GLY A 709 -36.55 -16.60 4.99
C GLY A 709 -36.52 -15.84 3.68
N THR A 710 -37.41 -14.86 3.54
CA THR A 710 -37.68 -14.14 2.28
C THR A 710 -37.47 -12.63 2.40
N SER A 711 -36.70 -12.20 3.38
CA SER A 711 -36.28 -10.82 3.55
C SER A 711 -34.94 -10.72 4.28
N ALA A 712 -34.21 -9.66 4.06
CA ALA A 712 -32.96 -9.38 4.73
C ALA A 712 -32.75 -7.88 4.88
N HIS A 713 -31.96 -7.51 5.89
CA HIS A 713 -31.44 -6.18 6.10
C HIS A 713 -29.92 -6.26 6.12
N ILE A 714 -29.25 -5.70 5.11
CA ILE A 714 -27.81 -5.68 4.98
C ILE A 714 -27.32 -4.30 5.41
N THR A 715 -26.41 -4.24 6.38
CA THR A 715 -25.83 -3.00 6.92
C THR A 715 -24.33 -2.93 6.72
N GLY A 716 -23.73 -1.76 6.99
CA GLY A 716 -22.30 -1.54 6.91
C GLY A 716 -21.82 -1.31 5.48
N LEU A 717 -22.72 -0.96 4.57
CA LEU A 717 -22.37 -0.49 3.24
C LEU A 717 -22.04 1.02 3.28
N THR A 718 -21.16 1.46 2.40
CA THR A 718 -20.67 2.84 2.40
C THR A 718 -21.74 3.80 1.89
N PRO A 719 -22.17 4.80 2.67
CA PRO A 719 -23.13 5.79 2.22
C PRO A 719 -22.65 6.55 0.98
N GLY A 720 -23.56 6.76 0.03
CA GLY A 720 -23.28 7.43 -1.24
C GLY A 720 -22.69 6.54 -2.34
N HIS A 721 -22.22 5.34 -2.03
CA HIS A 721 -21.65 4.41 -3.00
C HIS A 721 -22.72 3.61 -3.75
N HIS A 722 -22.38 3.22 -4.98
CA HIS A 722 -23.22 2.41 -5.86
C HIS A 722 -22.92 0.93 -5.69
N TYR A 723 -23.95 0.16 -5.34
CA TYR A 723 -23.82 -1.29 -5.17
C TYR A 723 -24.62 -2.06 -6.21
N LEU A 724 -23.98 -3.07 -6.80
CA LEU A 724 -24.71 -4.15 -7.45
C LEU A 724 -25.15 -5.16 -6.41
N VAL A 725 -26.36 -5.65 -6.56
CA VAL A 725 -26.97 -6.63 -5.66
C VAL A 725 -27.46 -7.82 -6.49
N ALA A 726 -27.09 -9.02 -6.08
CA ALA A 726 -27.57 -10.27 -6.66
C ALA A 726 -27.92 -11.28 -5.56
N MET A 727 -28.67 -12.30 -5.90
CA MET A 727 -29.06 -13.35 -4.97
C MET A 727 -29.05 -14.71 -5.66
N ASP A 728 -28.64 -15.72 -4.93
CA ASP A 728 -28.84 -17.11 -5.29
C ASP A 728 -29.43 -17.94 -4.15
N THR A 729 -29.68 -19.21 -4.41
CA THR A 729 -30.17 -20.19 -3.44
C THR A 729 -29.06 -21.17 -3.10
N TRP A 730 -29.02 -21.59 -1.84
CA TRP A 730 -28.09 -22.62 -1.37
C TRP A 730 -28.85 -23.78 -0.75
N ASN A 731 -28.42 -24.97 -1.10
CA ASN A 731 -28.85 -26.23 -0.46
C ASN A 731 -27.61 -27.01 0.04
N ALA A 732 -27.80 -28.28 0.38
CA ALA A 732 -26.71 -29.12 0.90
C ALA A 732 -25.59 -29.37 -0.11
N VAL A 733 -25.89 -29.32 -1.42
CA VAL A 733 -24.91 -29.56 -2.48
C VAL A 733 -24.15 -28.28 -2.90
N GLY A 734 -24.79 -27.12 -2.91
CA GLY A 734 -24.13 -25.87 -3.30
C GLY A 734 -25.07 -24.73 -3.63
N GLY A 735 -24.51 -23.66 -4.19
CA GLY A 735 -25.21 -22.48 -4.68
C GLY A 735 -25.74 -22.64 -6.10
N GLY A 736 -26.93 -22.12 -6.36
CA GLY A 736 -27.56 -22.10 -7.66
C GLY A 736 -27.14 -20.90 -8.54
N LEU A 737 -27.78 -20.78 -9.69
CA LEU A 737 -27.59 -19.63 -10.59
C LEU A 737 -28.10 -18.35 -9.92
N PRO A 738 -27.33 -17.25 -9.88
CA PRO A 738 -27.81 -16.01 -9.26
C PRO A 738 -28.80 -15.25 -10.16
N THR A 739 -29.67 -14.47 -9.52
CA THR A 739 -30.50 -13.44 -10.15
C THR A 739 -30.06 -12.06 -9.68
N GLY A 740 -30.02 -11.09 -10.61
CA GLY A 740 -29.72 -9.72 -10.28
C GLY A 740 -30.93 -9.00 -9.68
N ALA A 741 -30.71 -8.18 -8.67
CA ALA A 741 -31.69 -7.21 -8.17
C ALA A 741 -31.40 -5.82 -8.77
N ARG A 742 -32.31 -4.87 -8.57
CA ARG A 742 -32.03 -3.49 -8.96
C ARG A 742 -30.88 -2.94 -8.13
N PRO A 743 -29.89 -2.26 -8.79
CA PRO A 743 -28.78 -1.65 -8.08
C PRO A 743 -29.25 -0.56 -7.13
N VAL A 744 -28.46 -0.28 -6.11
CA VAL A 744 -28.76 0.73 -5.11
C VAL A 744 -27.58 1.69 -4.94
N THR A 745 -27.86 2.95 -4.69
CA THR A 745 -26.97 3.93 -4.09
C THR A 745 -27.33 4.04 -2.62
N ILE A 746 -26.36 3.78 -1.74
CA ILE A 746 -26.64 3.76 -0.30
C ILE A 746 -27.00 5.15 0.20
N GLY A 747 -28.17 5.26 0.85
CA GLY A 747 -28.76 6.49 1.33
C GLY A 747 -30.28 6.43 1.24
N ALA A 748 -30.98 6.95 2.23
CA ALA A 748 -32.43 6.93 2.27
C ALA A 748 -33.06 7.97 1.33
N GLY A 749 -34.18 7.59 0.73
CA GLY A 749 -35.05 8.49 -0.02
C GLY A 749 -35.16 8.19 -1.51
N THR A 750 -36.09 8.87 -2.12
CA THR A 750 -36.31 8.82 -3.57
C THR A 750 -35.33 9.76 -4.27
N PRO A 751 -34.59 9.32 -5.29
CA PRO A 751 -33.68 10.19 -6.00
C PRO A 751 -34.43 11.39 -6.65
N PRO A 752 -33.80 12.57 -6.74
CA PRO A 752 -34.39 13.71 -7.43
C PRO A 752 -34.68 13.43 -8.90
N VAL A 753 -35.63 14.16 -9.46
CA VAL A 753 -35.97 14.06 -10.90
C VAL A 753 -34.79 14.48 -11.74
N PRO A 754 -34.37 13.68 -12.76
CA PRO A 754 -33.31 14.07 -13.69
C PRO A 754 -33.67 15.38 -14.44
N THR A 755 -32.66 16.23 -14.66
CA THR A 755 -32.83 17.55 -15.32
C THR A 755 -32.12 17.56 -16.68
N ASP A 756 -32.35 18.63 -17.44
CA ASP A 756 -31.65 18.88 -18.73
C ASP A 756 -31.73 17.74 -19.74
N LEU A 757 -32.85 17.02 -19.76
CA LEU A 757 -33.06 15.95 -20.76
C LEU A 757 -33.00 16.56 -22.17
N ARG A 758 -32.10 16.01 -22.98
CA ARG A 758 -31.87 16.41 -24.37
C ARG A 758 -31.98 15.20 -25.28
N ILE A 759 -32.39 15.45 -26.52
CA ILE A 759 -32.54 14.43 -27.55
C ILE A 759 -31.81 14.86 -28.81
N LYS A 760 -31.09 13.96 -29.42
CA LYS A 760 -30.41 14.14 -30.71
C LYS A 760 -30.73 12.96 -31.62
N SER A 761 -31.18 13.21 -32.84
CA SER A 761 -31.30 12.16 -33.87
C SER A 761 -29.89 11.72 -34.30
N LEU A 762 -29.63 10.42 -34.27
CA LEU A 762 -28.41 9.83 -34.79
C LEU A 762 -28.57 9.44 -36.26
N ASP A 763 -29.68 8.87 -36.61
CA ASP A 763 -30.07 8.48 -37.96
C ASP A 763 -31.60 8.48 -38.12
N ALA A 764 -32.12 7.87 -39.18
CA ALA A 764 -33.54 7.83 -39.50
C ALA A 764 -34.38 7.00 -38.49
N VAL A 765 -33.76 6.17 -37.66
CA VAL A 765 -34.45 5.25 -36.77
C VAL A 765 -33.89 5.28 -35.34
N SER A 766 -32.88 6.11 -35.04
CA SER A 766 -32.19 6.13 -33.76
C SER A 766 -32.06 7.53 -33.20
N VAL A 767 -32.21 7.64 -31.90
CA VAL A 767 -31.98 8.87 -31.12
C VAL A 767 -31.03 8.60 -29.98
N GLN A 768 -30.27 9.62 -29.58
CA GLN A 768 -29.49 9.66 -28.36
C GLN A 768 -30.17 10.60 -27.37
N LEU A 769 -30.41 10.11 -26.17
CA LEU A 769 -30.90 10.85 -25.03
C LEU A 769 -29.72 11.10 -24.09
N ASN A 770 -29.64 12.32 -23.57
CA ASN A 770 -28.67 12.71 -22.54
C ASN A 770 -29.37 13.57 -21.51
N TRP A 771 -28.99 13.46 -20.24
CA TRP A 771 -29.56 14.26 -19.15
C TRP A 771 -28.51 14.54 -18.08
N SER A 772 -28.80 15.45 -17.17
CA SER A 772 -27.98 15.66 -15.98
C SER A 772 -28.25 14.56 -14.96
N GLY A 773 -27.17 13.97 -14.43
CA GLY A 773 -27.26 12.94 -13.40
C GLY A 773 -28.02 13.42 -12.16
N SER A 774 -28.75 12.51 -11.53
CA SER A 774 -29.50 12.76 -10.31
C SER A 774 -28.71 12.24 -9.10
N PRO A 775 -28.45 13.02 -8.05
CA PRO A 775 -27.86 12.53 -6.82
C PRO A 775 -28.65 11.32 -6.27
N GLN A 776 -27.94 10.33 -5.70
CA GLN A 776 -28.51 9.09 -5.18
C GLN A 776 -29.22 8.19 -6.22
N ALA A 777 -29.08 8.47 -7.52
CA ALA A 777 -29.58 7.59 -8.55
C ALA A 777 -28.62 6.40 -8.73
N ALA A 778 -29.10 5.19 -8.53
CA ALA A 778 -28.38 3.97 -8.91
C ALA A 778 -28.53 3.64 -10.39
N GLY A 779 -29.47 4.30 -11.07
CA GLY A 779 -29.68 4.18 -12.49
C GLY A 779 -30.85 5.02 -13.00
N TYR A 780 -31.13 4.88 -14.27
CA TYR A 780 -32.15 5.67 -14.95
C TYR A 780 -33.01 4.81 -15.84
N ARG A 781 -34.33 5.11 -15.87
CA ARG A 781 -35.29 4.45 -16.74
C ARG A 781 -35.79 5.42 -17.77
N VAL A 782 -35.77 5.02 -19.04
CA VAL A 782 -36.32 5.82 -20.13
C VAL A 782 -37.80 5.46 -20.34
N TRP A 783 -38.63 6.48 -20.37
CA TRP A 783 -40.02 6.40 -20.68
C TRP A 783 -40.28 6.98 -22.06
N TYR A 784 -41.19 6.37 -22.80
CA TYR A 784 -41.56 6.83 -24.11
C TYR A 784 -43.07 6.73 -24.36
N ARG A 785 -43.62 7.54 -25.21
CA ARG A 785 -44.98 7.37 -25.75
C ARG A 785 -45.09 7.84 -27.18
N ASN A 786 -46.02 7.23 -27.93
CA ASN A 786 -46.39 7.67 -29.27
C ASN A 786 -47.49 8.72 -29.17
N ARG A 787 -47.19 9.92 -29.55
CA ARG A 787 -48.14 11.06 -29.55
C ARG A 787 -49.18 10.98 -30.64
N THR A 788 -48.91 10.30 -31.77
CA THR A 788 -49.87 10.10 -32.84
C THR A 788 -51.05 9.27 -32.38
N GLU A 789 -50.79 8.23 -31.57
CA GLU A 789 -51.83 7.35 -31.03
C GLU A 789 -52.39 7.82 -29.70
N ASN A 790 -51.91 8.92 -29.18
CA ASN A 790 -52.23 9.42 -27.84
C ASN A 790 -52.14 8.34 -26.77
N GLY A 791 -51.13 7.44 -26.95
CA GLY A 791 -50.92 6.28 -26.09
C GLY A 791 -50.46 6.63 -24.69
N PRO A 792 -50.59 5.70 -23.75
CA PRO A 792 -49.98 5.87 -22.42
C PRO A 792 -48.45 5.87 -22.47
N TRP A 793 -47.82 6.38 -21.41
CA TRP A 793 -46.41 6.22 -21.23
C TRP A 793 -46.05 4.76 -21.02
N SER A 794 -45.02 4.29 -21.71
CA SER A 794 -44.43 2.97 -21.57
C SER A 794 -42.96 3.11 -21.25
N SER A 795 -42.38 2.15 -20.56
CA SER A 795 -40.93 2.03 -20.35
C SER A 795 -40.49 0.62 -20.66
N ASP A 796 -39.26 0.43 -20.96
CA ASP A 796 -38.64 -0.90 -20.88
C ASP A 796 -38.21 -1.20 -19.43
N GLU A 797 -37.82 -2.44 -19.14
CA GLU A 797 -37.31 -2.83 -17.83
C GLU A 797 -35.84 -2.48 -17.64
N TYR A 798 -35.16 -2.07 -18.72
CA TYR A 798 -33.76 -1.73 -18.69
C TYR A 798 -33.52 -0.43 -17.90
N ILE A 799 -32.59 -0.50 -16.97
CA ILE A 799 -32.12 0.64 -16.19
C ILE A 799 -30.69 0.96 -16.64
N SER A 800 -30.50 2.17 -17.20
CA SER A 800 -29.17 2.66 -17.60
C SER A 800 -28.38 3.04 -16.36
N ASP A 801 -27.13 2.66 -16.28
CA ASP A 801 -26.21 3.08 -15.21
C ASP A 801 -25.50 4.42 -15.52
N THR A 802 -25.71 4.96 -16.73
CA THR A 802 -25.19 6.25 -17.17
C THR A 802 -26.30 7.25 -17.48
N PRO A 803 -26.05 8.58 -17.41
CA PRO A 803 -27.05 9.60 -17.70
C PRO A 803 -27.24 9.82 -19.22
N ASP A 804 -27.18 8.73 -19.98
CA ASP A 804 -27.38 8.76 -21.44
C ASP A 804 -27.93 7.44 -21.96
N ARG A 805 -28.60 7.47 -23.08
CA ARG A 805 -29.06 6.27 -23.77
C ARG A 805 -29.36 6.46 -25.24
N GLY A 806 -28.90 5.53 -26.05
CA GLY A 806 -29.37 5.34 -27.43
C GLY A 806 -30.69 4.56 -27.49
N VAL A 807 -31.63 5.04 -28.23
CA VAL A 807 -32.89 4.32 -28.54
C VAL A 807 -32.98 4.12 -30.06
N THR A 808 -33.07 2.87 -30.48
CA THR A 808 -33.16 2.47 -31.88
C THR A 808 -34.48 1.73 -32.07
N PHE A 809 -35.51 2.27 -32.51
CA PHE A 809 -36.78 1.57 -32.87
C PHE A 809 -37.82 2.55 -33.42
N LEU A 810 -37.36 3.69 -33.96
CA LEU A 810 -38.24 4.65 -34.56
C LEU A 810 -38.46 4.23 -36.01
N PHE A 811 -39.67 3.94 -36.38
CA PHE A 811 -39.98 3.62 -37.78
C PHE A 811 -39.95 4.88 -38.63
N PRO A 812 -39.35 4.84 -39.81
CA PRO A 812 -39.38 5.96 -40.74
C PRO A 812 -40.80 6.47 -40.98
N GLY A 813 -41.01 7.75 -40.79
CA GLY A 813 -42.34 8.37 -40.93
C GLY A 813 -43.21 8.43 -39.66
N ASN A 814 -42.80 7.79 -38.59
CA ASN A 814 -43.49 7.83 -37.27
C ASN A 814 -42.66 8.51 -36.21
N TRP A 815 -42.31 9.75 -36.45
CA TRP A 815 -41.43 10.56 -35.57
C TRP A 815 -42.15 11.23 -34.40
N ASN A 816 -43.37 10.86 -34.10
CA ASN A 816 -44.16 11.52 -33.08
C ASN A 816 -43.99 10.86 -31.69
N PHE A 817 -42.77 10.51 -31.35
CA PHE A 817 -42.42 10.01 -30.04
C PHE A 817 -41.98 11.15 -29.13
N GLU A 818 -42.32 11.04 -27.87
CA GLU A 818 -41.70 11.82 -26.79
C GLU A 818 -41.12 10.90 -25.71
N PHE A 819 -40.07 11.39 -25.07
CA PHE A 819 -39.29 10.67 -24.08
C PHE A 819 -39.23 11.46 -22.82
N ALA A 820 -39.20 10.77 -21.68
CA ALA A 820 -38.91 11.30 -20.35
C ALA A 820 -38.01 10.30 -19.63
N VAL A 821 -37.37 10.72 -18.56
CA VAL A 821 -36.45 9.89 -17.78
C VAL A 821 -36.82 9.98 -16.31
N THR A 822 -36.74 8.85 -15.62
CA THR A 822 -36.80 8.77 -14.15
C THR A 822 -35.46 8.33 -13.60
N ALA A 823 -35.10 8.80 -12.41
CA ALA A 823 -34.00 8.30 -11.61
C ALA A 823 -34.49 7.18 -10.70
N VAL A 824 -33.73 6.10 -10.61
CA VAL A 824 -34.07 4.87 -9.87
C VAL A 824 -33.01 4.60 -8.81
N ASN A 825 -33.44 4.23 -7.61
CA ASN A 825 -32.58 3.70 -6.54
C ASN A 825 -33.29 2.49 -5.90
N GLY A 826 -32.89 1.30 -6.30
CA GLY A 826 -33.64 0.10 -5.95
C GLY A 826 -35.10 0.20 -6.46
N GLN A 827 -36.07 0.08 -5.55
CA GLN A 827 -37.49 0.25 -5.89
C GLN A 827 -37.97 1.71 -5.85
N ALA A 828 -37.19 2.59 -5.25
CA ALA A 828 -37.53 4.03 -5.26
C ALA A 828 -37.30 4.62 -6.65
N GLU A 829 -38.29 5.30 -7.19
CA GLU A 829 -38.24 5.91 -8.51
C GLU A 829 -38.79 7.33 -8.47
N SER A 830 -38.05 8.28 -9.06
CA SER A 830 -38.47 9.68 -9.13
C SER A 830 -39.72 9.89 -10.00
N ALA A 831 -40.32 11.04 -9.95
CA ALA A 831 -41.24 11.48 -10.99
C ALA A 831 -40.51 11.59 -12.33
N ARG A 832 -41.22 11.52 -13.43
CA ARG A 832 -40.64 11.71 -14.77
C ARG A 832 -40.13 13.13 -14.96
N SER A 833 -39.01 13.25 -15.66
CA SER A 833 -38.48 14.56 -16.15
C SER A 833 -39.45 15.27 -17.08
N GLY A 834 -39.19 16.52 -17.40
CA GLY A 834 -39.80 17.16 -18.58
C GLY A 834 -39.60 16.29 -19.83
N ALA A 835 -40.66 16.20 -20.64
CA ALA A 835 -40.59 15.40 -21.86
C ALA A 835 -39.88 16.12 -23.02
N VAL A 836 -39.11 15.40 -23.82
CA VAL A 836 -38.51 15.87 -25.08
C VAL A 836 -39.08 15.09 -26.23
N SER A 837 -39.36 15.79 -27.33
CA SER A 837 -39.87 15.16 -28.56
C SER A 837 -38.76 15.06 -29.61
N VAL A 838 -38.78 13.99 -30.41
CA VAL A 838 -37.90 13.89 -31.57
C VAL A 838 -38.26 15.04 -32.52
N PRO A 839 -37.29 15.84 -32.97
CA PRO A 839 -37.55 16.86 -34.01
C PRO A 839 -38.16 16.20 -35.22
N ALA A 840 -39.27 16.74 -35.78
CA ALA A 840 -39.79 16.25 -37.04
C ALA A 840 -38.69 16.28 -38.11
N PRO A 841 -38.53 15.22 -38.93
CA PRO A 841 -37.58 15.26 -40.01
C PRO A 841 -37.94 16.45 -40.92
N PRO A 842 -36.96 17.14 -41.54
CA PRO A 842 -37.25 18.20 -42.46
C PRO A 842 -38.16 17.66 -43.56
N SER A 843 -39.28 18.29 -43.78
CA SER A 843 -40.21 17.91 -44.81
C SER A 843 -39.52 17.98 -46.17
N THR A 844 -39.09 16.84 -46.71
CA THR A 844 -38.74 16.74 -48.12
C THR A 844 -40.05 16.83 -48.90
N GLY A 845 -40.31 18.00 -49.45
CA GLY A 845 -41.52 18.26 -50.24
C GLY A 845 -41.60 17.27 -51.41
N THR A 846 -42.86 16.90 -51.70
CA THR A 846 -43.37 16.18 -52.84
C THR A 846 -43.28 14.66 -52.84
N GLY A 847 -44.44 14.03 -52.70
CA GLY A 847 -44.71 12.64 -53.04
C GLY A 847 -45.89 12.07 -52.30
N GLY A 848 -47.13 12.27 -52.81
CA GLY A 848 -48.31 11.65 -52.23
C GLY A 848 -48.23 10.13 -52.25
N GLY A 849 -48.18 9.57 -51.08
CA GLY A 849 -48.27 8.10 -50.85
C GLY A 849 -49.31 7.86 -49.76
N THR A 850 -50.29 7.10 -50.06
CA THR A 850 -51.40 6.65 -49.20
C THR A 850 -50.86 6.05 -47.87
N PRO A 851 -51.45 6.37 -46.73
CA PRO A 851 -50.98 5.78 -45.43
C PRO A 851 -51.21 4.26 -45.41
N PRO A 852 -50.24 3.48 -44.98
CA PRO A 852 -50.49 2.04 -44.81
C PRO A 852 -51.39 1.83 -43.59
N GLY A 853 -52.35 0.96 -43.80
CA GLY A 853 -53.41 0.63 -42.83
C GLY A 853 -52.90 0.08 -41.49
N THR A 854 -53.82 0.09 -40.57
CA THR A 854 -53.78 -0.18 -39.12
C THR A 854 -53.11 -1.49 -38.64
N GLY A 855 -52.24 -2.14 -39.42
CA GLY A 855 -51.54 -3.39 -39.02
C GLY A 855 -50.19 -3.21 -38.36
N ALA A 856 -49.63 -1.99 -38.34
CA ALA A 856 -48.27 -1.78 -37.85
C ALA A 856 -48.11 -1.71 -36.31
N SER A 857 -49.24 -1.46 -35.60
CA SER A 857 -49.16 -1.30 -34.14
C SER A 857 -48.91 -2.60 -33.34
N ALA A 858 -49.36 -3.75 -33.87
CA ALA A 858 -49.15 -5.06 -33.26
C ALA A 858 -47.71 -5.58 -33.49
N ALA A 859 -47.13 -5.30 -34.66
CA ALA A 859 -45.76 -5.69 -34.98
C ALA A 859 -44.72 -4.87 -34.16
N ALA A 860 -45.00 -3.58 -33.91
CA ALA A 860 -44.14 -2.73 -33.10
C ALA A 860 -44.09 -3.19 -31.64
N ARG A 861 -45.23 -3.65 -31.09
CA ARG A 861 -45.27 -4.23 -29.73
C ARG A 861 -44.53 -5.56 -29.63
N THR A 862 -44.50 -6.35 -30.71
CA THR A 862 -43.79 -7.63 -30.74
C THR A 862 -42.28 -7.42 -30.93
N ALA A 863 -41.86 -6.40 -31.68
CA ALA A 863 -40.44 -6.10 -31.92
C ALA A 863 -39.76 -5.56 -30.64
N VAL A 864 -40.46 -4.71 -29.88
CA VAL A 864 -39.95 -4.22 -28.57
C VAL A 864 -39.84 -5.37 -27.53
N ARG A 865 -40.73 -6.37 -27.62
CA ARG A 865 -40.68 -7.55 -26.76
C ARG A 865 -39.62 -8.56 -27.18
N ALA A 866 -39.27 -8.65 -28.43
CA ALA A 866 -38.35 -9.66 -28.93
C ALA A 866 -36.86 -9.35 -28.63
N VAL A 867 -36.52 -8.09 -28.34
CA VAL A 867 -35.12 -7.70 -27.96
C VAL A 867 -34.92 -7.68 -26.44
N SER A 868 -36.01 -7.53 -25.67
CA SER A 868 -35.93 -7.46 -24.20
C SER A 868 -36.12 -8.80 -23.48
N GLY A 869 -36.59 -9.86 -24.15
CA GLY A 869 -37.09 -11.04 -23.46
C GLY A 869 -36.16 -12.25 -23.31
N ALA A 870 -34.98 -12.28 -23.89
CA ALA A 870 -34.15 -13.49 -23.88
C ALA A 870 -32.76 -13.36 -23.25
N GLY A 871 -32.43 -12.21 -22.65
CA GLY A 871 -31.06 -11.98 -22.20
C GLY A 871 -30.89 -11.26 -20.85
N GLN A 872 -31.96 -10.79 -20.22
CA GLN A 872 -31.78 -9.88 -19.06
C GLN A 872 -31.45 -10.57 -17.75
N ASP A 873 -32.06 -11.71 -17.41
CA ASP A 873 -31.76 -12.39 -16.16
C ASP A 873 -30.39 -13.09 -16.18
N ALA A 874 -30.01 -13.66 -17.32
CA ALA A 874 -28.66 -14.20 -17.50
C ALA A 874 -27.62 -13.08 -17.73
N GLY A 875 -28.02 -11.93 -18.29
CA GLY A 875 -27.13 -10.81 -18.59
C GLY A 875 -26.65 -10.03 -17.37
N GLN A 876 -27.45 -9.90 -16.33
CA GLN A 876 -27.03 -9.24 -15.10
C GLN A 876 -26.13 -10.13 -14.24
N GLY A 877 -26.37 -11.41 -14.14
CA GLY A 877 -25.44 -12.37 -13.54
C GLY A 877 -24.10 -12.43 -14.29
N LEU A 878 -24.14 -12.39 -15.65
CA LEU A 878 -22.94 -12.31 -16.49
C LEU A 878 -22.27 -10.94 -16.42
N ALA A 879 -22.99 -9.86 -16.13
CA ALA A 879 -22.38 -8.53 -15.92
C ALA A 879 -21.61 -8.48 -14.60
N LEU A 880 -22.08 -9.15 -13.56
CA LEU A 880 -21.32 -9.38 -12.33
C LEU A 880 -20.03 -10.17 -12.60
N LEU A 881 -20.09 -11.20 -13.44
CA LEU A 881 -18.90 -11.97 -13.87
C LEU A 881 -17.92 -11.15 -14.74
N ARG A 882 -18.42 -10.19 -15.52
CA ARG A 882 -17.59 -9.33 -16.37
C ARG A 882 -17.03 -8.10 -15.65
N ALA A 883 -17.70 -7.65 -14.61
CA ALA A 883 -17.34 -6.46 -13.85
C ALA A 883 -16.50 -6.76 -12.58
N ALA A 884 -16.50 -8.02 -12.12
CA ALA A 884 -15.62 -8.42 -11.03
C ALA A 884 -14.16 -8.29 -11.52
N PRO A 885 -13.32 -7.47 -10.87
CA PRO A 885 -11.89 -7.57 -11.11
C PRO A 885 -11.49 -9.01 -10.81
N THR A 886 -10.51 -9.54 -11.52
CA THR A 886 -9.89 -10.83 -11.25
C THR A 886 -9.26 -10.77 -9.85
N ALA A 887 -10.10 -10.86 -8.83
CA ALA A 887 -9.66 -10.84 -7.45
C ALA A 887 -9.07 -12.21 -7.14
N ALA A 888 -7.81 -12.23 -6.80
CA ALA A 888 -7.24 -13.36 -6.10
C ALA A 888 -8.14 -13.67 -4.89
N THR A 889 -8.80 -14.82 -4.89
CA THR A 889 -9.60 -15.30 -3.77
C THR A 889 -8.66 -15.70 -2.63
N GLY A 890 -8.06 -14.71 -2.00
CA GLY A 890 -7.55 -14.89 -0.66
C GLY A 890 -8.74 -14.69 0.28
N THR A 891 -9.29 -15.76 0.79
CA THR A 891 -10.20 -15.71 1.93
C THR A 891 -9.44 -15.12 3.10
N VAL A 892 -9.51 -13.81 3.25
CA VAL A 892 -9.12 -13.13 4.49
C VAL A 892 -10.31 -13.30 5.44
N PRO A 893 -10.18 -13.98 6.58
CA PRO A 893 -11.22 -13.98 7.57
C PRO A 893 -11.38 -12.56 8.09
N ALA A 894 -12.52 -11.95 7.90
CA ALA A 894 -12.87 -10.69 8.49
C ALA A 894 -12.93 -10.84 10.01
N ALA A 895 -11.84 -10.55 10.70
CA ALA A 895 -11.87 -10.32 12.14
C ALA A 895 -12.42 -8.91 12.38
N ARG A 896 -13.70 -8.80 12.69
CA ARG A 896 -14.24 -7.57 13.29
C ARG A 896 -13.69 -7.43 14.71
N PRO A 897 -13.27 -6.24 15.13
CA PRO A 897 -12.92 -6.01 16.53
C PRO A 897 -14.19 -6.10 17.38
N GLY A 898 -14.25 -7.06 18.27
CA GLY A 898 -15.15 -7.02 19.41
C GLY A 898 -14.76 -5.81 20.29
N LYS A 899 -15.78 -5.12 20.82
CA LYS A 899 -15.71 -3.95 21.72
C LYS A 899 -14.68 -4.06 22.80
#